data_0dee4cf702aa23ceac345b1641008f6e
#
_entry.id   0dee4cf702aa23ceac345b1641008f6e
#
_cell.length_a   1.000
_cell.length_b   1.000
_cell.length_c   1.000
_cell.angle_alpha   90.00
_cell.angle_beta   90.00
_cell.angle_gamma   90.00
#
_symmetry.space_group_name_H-M   'P 1'
#
loop_
_entity.id
_entity.type
_entity.pdbx_description
1 polymer ?
#
loop_
_entity_poly.entity_id
_entity_poly.type
_entity_poly.pdbx_seq_one_letter_code
_entity_poly.pdbx_strand_id
1 'polypeptide(L)'
;MFSNYFKIAWRNLWKHKMFSVIVIFGMAIAFAAALLLSLTAYHELSYDQFHEHKKNIYQLYFHEQHARGDETSSTMPIPLAPALKAEYPDVQYITRFGGSAYSMVRYKNKELDLDVRTVDPDFLRMFTFPISTGNSQTPLGNLNDIVITEHCAKVLFDQEDPIGKTIEMKRGTSWTSFSVTAVAKDFPNNSSFTFDILSRFEHFHDYQELQNTWDSDNHEVFVQLRDGVKQAAFEKQTPAFIHKFYTEKLTSMKRDGAQPNKSGEIMQLLALPFTDIHFSEISGTGARASKFYSYMLLVISGFILFIACVNFVNLSLARSFTRSKEIGIRKVMGAMRWQLISQFWGEALIVSCFALIVGLGIAYLLLPYYKQVFYQVMSVNMLRSPLIIMYVLAGFLLVTLFAGGYPAWMVSKFNTIETVKGKLPVGRSNKVRNSLMVVQFVLSSLLIICTMIVWQQINYLRNKPLGYNKQQVVSLPIGGTMDSEQALSLLRNRLAHEPRILSVTGTDMNIGRGRDGSSTTSMMGFDYKNKGISTHWLRIDYDYLKTMDIQLLSGRDFSRSYGMDTAGVLINETMARQLGEKDPLGSMLALDGTQLKVLGVVKDFHFKSLHRELAPLTMVVRPNWPVSYIFIRVQPDNLPASMEVIKKAWKEVNPKATFLASFLDENTDRTYKKETRLSQIFMSGAVLAILISCMGLFAIALLAIIQRTKEIGIRKVLGASVPQIVGLVSKDFLLLVLVAIVIATPIAWYVMHNWLQSFYYRIHIAWWVFALAGLIALVIAFITLSLQSVKAALKNPVTSLRSE
;
A
#
# COMPACT_ATOMS: atom_id res chain seq x y z
N MET A 1 -33.18 10.18 37.62
CA MET A 1 -32.02 9.28 37.83
C MET A 1 -30.80 9.68 37.00
N PHE A 2 -30.88 9.84 35.69
CA PHE A 2 -29.76 10.20 34.80
C PHE A 2 -29.00 11.48 35.23
N SER A 3 -29.70 12.56 35.59
CA SER A 3 -29.07 13.82 36.07
C SER A 3 -28.19 13.65 37.32
N ASN A 4 -28.61 12.77 38.27
CA ASN A 4 -27.80 12.48 39.45
C ASN A 4 -26.57 11.63 39.13
N TYR A 5 -26.67 10.68 38.20
CA TYR A 5 -25.50 9.89 37.74
C TYR A 5 -24.48 10.77 37.03
N PHE A 6 -24.94 11.73 36.22
CA PHE A 6 -24.04 12.69 35.55
C PHE A 6 -23.31 13.59 36.58
N LYS A 7 -24.02 14.15 37.57
CA LYS A 7 -23.42 14.98 38.62
C LYS A 7 -22.39 14.20 39.45
N ILE A 8 -22.71 12.96 39.79
CA ILE A 8 -21.80 12.09 40.56
C ILE A 8 -20.55 11.75 39.72
N ALA A 9 -20.72 11.38 38.44
CA ALA A 9 -19.62 11.09 37.54
C ALA A 9 -18.72 12.32 37.33
N TRP A 10 -19.29 13.50 37.10
CA TRP A 10 -18.54 14.76 36.98
C TRP A 10 -17.72 15.08 38.21
N ARG A 11 -18.32 15.02 39.42
CA ARG A 11 -17.61 15.25 40.69
C ARG A 11 -16.49 14.22 40.90
N ASN A 12 -16.69 12.99 40.51
CA ASN A 12 -15.68 11.92 40.59
C ASN A 12 -14.50 12.16 39.65
N LEU A 13 -14.75 12.66 38.46
CA LEU A 13 -13.70 13.03 37.49
C LEU A 13 -12.79 14.13 38.05
N TRP A 14 -13.39 15.16 38.68
CA TRP A 14 -12.64 16.26 39.25
C TRP A 14 -11.91 15.90 40.55
N LYS A 15 -12.47 15.00 41.36
CA LYS A 15 -11.83 14.55 42.62
C LYS A 15 -10.54 13.71 42.35
N HIS A 16 -10.47 13.02 41.19
CA HIS A 16 -9.34 12.16 40.84
C HIS A 16 -8.74 12.58 39.49
N LYS A 17 -8.39 13.86 39.34
CA LYS A 17 -7.93 14.49 38.10
C LYS A 17 -6.87 13.69 37.34
N MET A 18 -5.83 13.21 38.00
CA MET A 18 -4.70 12.52 37.42
C MET A 18 -5.12 11.21 36.74
N PHE A 19 -5.96 10.38 37.37
CA PHE A 19 -6.47 9.15 36.80
C PHE A 19 -7.42 9.41 35.62
N SER A 20 -8.30 10.41 35.79
CA SER A 20 -9.25 10.77 34.72
C SER A 20 -8.54 11.26 33.48
N VAL A 21 -7.51 12.09 33.63
CA VAL A 21 -6.68 12.60 32.53
C VAL A 21 -5.97 11.43 31.80
N ILE A 22 -5.30 10.52 32.55
CA ILE A 22 -4.61 9.38 31.96
C ILE A 22 -5.57 8.52 31.13
N VAL A 23 -6.76 8.23 31.66
CA VAL A 23 -7.75 7.40 30.95
C VAL A 23 -8.30 8.12 29.73
N ILE A 24 -8.73 9.39 29.88
CA ILE A 24 -9.31 10.17 28.78
C ILE A 24 -8.29 10.33 27.65
N PHE A 25 -7.04 10.74 27.94
CA PHE A 25 -6.01 10.91 26.93
C PHE A 25 -5.60 9.59 26.29
N GLY A 26 -5.41 8.50 27.06
CA GLY A 26 -5.09 7.20 26.52
C GLY A 26 -6.15 6.67 25.57
N MET A 27 -7.43 6.79 25.93
CA MET A 27 -8.54 6.43 25.06
C MET A 27 -8.70 7.39 23.86
N ALA A 28 -8.47 8.69 24.05
CA ALA A 28 -8.56 9.68 22.97
C ALA A 28 -7.51 9.44 21.89
N ILE A 29 -6.27 9.15 22.28
CA ILE A 29 -5.19 8.76 21.36
C ILE A 29 -5.56 7.47 20.61
N ALA A 30 -6.11 6.48 21.33
CA ALA A 30 -6.53 5.22 20.71
C ALA A 30 -7.68 5.42 19.71
N PHE A 31 -8.70 6.22 20.05
CA PHE A 31 -9.79 6.55 19.13
C PHE A 31 -9.29 7.31 17.90
N ALA A 32 -8.40 8.30 18.08
CA ALA A 32 -7.82 9.05 16.97
C ALA A 32 -7.03 8.16 16.01
N ALA A 33 -6.14 7.32 16.55
CA ALA A 33 -5.33 6.40 15.77
C ALA A 33 -6.20 5.34 15.06
N ALA A 34 -7.14 4.73 15.78
CA ALA A 34 -8.04 3.73 15.23
C ALA A 34 -8.92 4.32 14.11
N LEU A 35 -9.40 5.56 14.27
CA LEU A 35 -10.18 6.24 13.24
C LEU A 35 -9.35 6.46 11.98
N LEU A 36 -8.13 7.00 12.08
CA LEU A 36 -7.27 7.29 10.93
C LEU A 36 -6.88 5.98 10.20
N LEU A 37 -6.48 4.93 10.93
CA LEU A 37 -6.12 3.63 10.35
C LEU A 37 -7.33 2.95 9.69
N SER A 38 -8.49 2.98 10.35
CA SER A 38 -9.72 2.38 9.81
C SER A 38 -10.25 3.14 8.60
N LEU A 39 -10.13 4.47 8.55
CA LEU A 39 -10.48 5.27 7.38
C LEU A 39 -9.58 4.94 6.19
N THR A 40 -8.28 4.74 6.43
CA THR A 40 -7.35 4.31 5.38
C THR A 40 -7.73 2.93 4.84
N ALA A 41 -7.99 1.97 5.72
CA ALA A 41 -8.43 0.64 5.32
C ALA A 41 -9.76 0.68 4.55
N TYR A 42 -10.71 1.50 5.01
CA TYR A 42 -11.99 1.70 4.33
C TYR A 42 -11.79 2.31 2.94
N HIS A 43 -10.94 3.33 2.80
CA HIS A 43 -10.62 3.91 1.49
C HIS A 43 -10.08 2.87 0.52
N GLU A 44 -9.09 2.07 0.94
CA GLU A 44 -8.51 1.01 0.12
C GLU A 44 -9.55 -0.08 -0.23
N LEU A 45 -10.38 -0.51 0.73
CA LEU A 45 -11.40 -1.54 0.52
C LEU A 45 -12.63 -1.03 -0.25
N SER A 46 -12.78 0.29 -0.39
CA SER A 46 -13.90 0.92 -1.10
C SER A 46 -13.62 1.21 -2.58
N TYR A 47 -12.44 0.82 -3.09
CA TYR A 47 -12.14 0.99 -4.51
C TYR A 47 -13.20 0.31 -5.39
N ASP A 48 -13.64 1.04 -6.41
CA ASP A 48 -14.58 0.59 -7.43
C ASP A 48 -15.96 0.12 -6.90
N GLN A 49 -16.24 0.35 -5.61
CA GLN A 49 -17.51 -0.07 -5.01
C GLN A 49 -18.72 0.78 -5.46
N PHE A 50 -18.49 1.93 -6.09
CA PHE A 50 -19.55 2.83 -6.55
C PHE A 50 -20.22 2.40 -7.87
N HIS A 51 -19.64 1.45 -8.61
CA HIS A 51 -20.23 0.93 -9.84
C HIS A 51 -21.43 0.02 -9.55
N GLU A 52 -22.55 0.26 -10.24
CA GLU A 52 -23.83 -0.47 -10.03
C GLU A 52 -23.70 -1.95 -10.38
N HIS A 53 -23.09 -2.26 -11.52
CA HIS A 53 -22.95 -3.62 -12.04
C HIS A 53 -21.68 -4.36 -11.59
N LYS A 54 -20.94 -3.85 -10.59
CA LYS A 54 -19.64 -4.39 -10.13
C LYS A 54 -19.60 -5.89 -9.84
N LYS A 55 -20.74 -6.50 -9.48
CA LYS A 55 -20.82 -7.94 -9.16
C LYS A 55 -20.77 -8.84 -10.40
N ASN A 56 -21.14 -8.30 -11.56
CA ASN A 56 -21.22 -9.02 -12.82
C ASN A 56 -20.11 -8.61 -13.79
N ILE A 57 -19.26 -7.66 -13.41
CA ILE A 57 -18.14 -7.19 -14.24
C ILE A 57 -16.85 -7.89 -13.81
N TYR A 58 -16.09 -8.35 -14.81
CA TYR A 58 -14.84 -9.06 -14.64
C TYR A 58 -13.79 -8.51 -15.61
N GLN A 59 -12.55 -8.43 -15.15
CA GLN A 59 -11.37 -8.25 -16.00
C GLN A 59 -10.91 -9.64 -16.49
N LEU A 60 -10.65 -9.79 -17.76
CA LEU A 60 -10.08 -11.02 -18.28
C LEU A 60 -8.56 -11.03 -18.07
N TYR A 61 -8.02 -12.23 -17.84
CA TYR A 61 -6.57 -12.42 -17.75
C TYR A 61 -6.18 -13.83 -18.21
N PHE A 62 -4.99 -13.94 -18.77
CA PHE A 62 -4.38 -15.23 -19.08
C PHE A 62 -3.62 -15.78 -17.88
N HIS A 63 -3.72 -17.09 -17.70
CA HIS A 63 -2.87 -17.88 -16.82
C HIS A 63 -2.17 -18.94 -17.68
N GLU A 64 -0.87 -18.78 -17.82
CA GLU A 64 -0.03 -19.59 -18.71
C GLU A 64 0.97 -20.41 -17.90
N GLN A 65 1.09 -21.71 -18.24
CA GLN A 65 2.08 -22.62 -17.67
C GLN A 65 3.31 -22.59 -18.56
N HIS A 66 4.46 -22.23 -18.00
CA HIS A 66 5.75 -22.30 -18.70
C HIS A 66 6.67 -23.29 -17.99
N ALA A 67 7.69 -23.77 -18.68
CA ALA A 67 8.67 -24.71 -18.10
C ALA A 67 9.37 -24.19 -16.82
N ARG A 68 9.34 -22.86 -16.59
CA ARG A 68 9.97 -22.19 -15.44
C ARG A 68 8.99 -21.71 -14.37
N GLY A 69 7.70 -21.96 -14.52
CA GLY A 69 6.65 -21.52 -13.62
C GLY A 69 5.47 -20.88 -14.32
N ASP A 70 4.49 -20.47 -13.52
CA ASP A 70 3.25 -19.88 -14.01
C ASP A 70 3.42 -18.38 -14.29
N GLU A 71 2.78 -17.90 -15.34
CA GLU A 71 2.69 -16.49 -15.68
C GLU A 71 1.23 -16.06 -15.78
N THR A 72 0.94 -14.83 -15.33
CA THR A 72 -0.41 -14.25 -15.44
C THR A 72 -0.31 -12.88 -16.11
N SER A 73 -1.16 -12.63 -17.10
CA SER A 73 -1.23 -11.35 -17.82
C SER A 73 -2.68 -10.90 -17.99
N SER A 74 -2.97 -9.63 -17.71
CA SER A 74 -4.27 -9.01 -17.98
C SER A 74 -4.30 -8.23 -19.30
N THR A 75 -3.19 -8.19 -20.04
CA THR A 75 -3.18 -7.63 -21.39
C THR A 75 -3.66 -8.67 -22.40
N MET A 76 -4.41 -8.20 -23.40
CA MET A 76 -5.12 -9.02 -24.38
C MET A 76 -4.85 -8.51 -25.80
N PRO A 77 -4.97 -9.38 -26.83
CA PRO A 77 -4.90 -8.97 -28.21
C PRO A 77 -6.21 -8.35 -28.69
N ILE A 78 -6.14 -7.45 -29.68
CA ILE A 78 -7.28 -6.70 -30.18
C ILE A 78 -8.44 -7.58 -30.65
N PRO A 79 -8.27 -8.71 -31.36
CA PRO A 79 -9.37 -9.53 -31.85
C PRO A 79 -10.08 -10.35 -30.77
N LEU A 80 -9.54 -10.48 -29.56
CA LEU A 80 -10.14 -11.30 -28.50
C LEU A 80 -11.54 -10.81 -28.10
N ALA A 81 -11.71 -9.51 -27.86
CA ALA A 81 -12.99 -8.99 -27.38
C ALA A 81 -14.14 -9.19 -28.39
N PRO A 82 -14.03 -8.84 -29.68
CA PRO A 82 -15.08 -9.10 -30.65
C PRO A 82 -15.34 -10.61 -30.86
N ALA A 83 -14.30 -11.45 -30.87
CA ALA A 83 -14.46 -12.91 -31.01
C ALA A 83 -15.21 -13.50 -29.80
N LEU A 84 -14.85 -13.09 -28.58
CA LEU A 84 -15.51 -13.56 -27.36
C LEU A 84 -16.98 -13.14 -27.32
N LYS A 85 -17.31 -11.90 -27.71
CA LYS A 85 -18.71 -11.45 -27.76
C LYS A 85 -19.55 -12.21 -28.77
N ALA A 86 -18.95 -12.63 -29.88
CA ALA A 86 -19.64 -13.40 -30.91
C ALA A 86 -19.93 -14.85 -30.48
N GLU A 87 -19.04 -15.45 -29.68
CA GLU A 87 -19.13 -16.88 -29.31
C GLU A 87 -19.87 -17.13 -27.97
N TYR A 88 -19.88 -16.14 -27.07
CA TYR A 88 -20.48 -16.33 -25.72
C TYR A 88 -21.72 -15.48 -25.50
N PRO A 89 -22.93 -16.05 -25.64
CA PRO A 89 -24.19 -15.35 -25.38
C PRO A 89 -24.34 -14.89 -23.92
N ASP A 90 -23.63 -15.51 -22.99
CA ASP A 90 -23.58 -15.14 -21.57
C ASP A 90 -22.91 -13.80 -21.31
N VAL A 91 -22.11 -13.30 -22.26
CA VAL A 91 -21.50 -11.98 -22.22
C VAL A 91 -22.51 -10.94 -22.69
N GLN A 92 -23.03 -10.15 -21.75
CA GLN A 92 -23.96 -9.08 -22.03
C GLN A 92 -23.29 -7.90 -22.73
N TYR A 93 -22.20 -7.41 -22.13
CA TYR A 93 -21.38 -6.32 -22.65
C TYR A 93 -19.90 -6.68 -22.55
N ILE A 94 -19.11 -6.14 -23.45
CA ILE A 94 -17.65 -6.28 -23.43
C ILE A 94 -17.01 -4.96 -23.83
N THR A 95 -15.89 -4.62 -23.21
CA THR A 95 -15.16 -3.41 -23.56
C THR A 95 -13.67 -3.65 -23.43
N ARG A 96 -12.93 -3.13 -24.38
CA ARG A 96 -11.49 -2.95 -24.33
C ARG A 96 -11.19 -1.63 -23.62
N PHE A 97 -10.10 -1.57 -22.90
CA PHE A 97 -9.59 -0.37 -22.23
C PHE A 97 -8.11 -0.23 -22.52
N GLY A 98 -7.75 0.81 -23.22
CA GLY A 98 -6.37 1.03 -23.64
C GLY A 98 -6.03 2.51 -23.72
N GLY A 99 -4.86 2.78 -24.26
CA GLY A 99 -4.37 4.13 -24.50
C GLY A 99 -3.22 4.57 -23.62
N SER A 100 -2.49 5.54 -24.11
CA SER A 100 -1.39 6.20 -23.43
C SER A 100 -1.91 7.10 -22.32
N ALA A 101 -1.25 7.13 -21.18
CA ALA A 101 -1.64 7.94 -20.05
C ALA A 101 -1.70 9.46 -20.34
N TYR A 102 -1.01 9.97 -21.35
CA TYR A 102 -0.99 11.40 -21.66
C TYR A 102 -0.90 11.61 -23.17
N SER A 103 -1.74 12.50 -23.67
CA SER A 103 -1.76 12.94 -25.07
C SER A 103 -1.94 14.44 -25.15
N MET A 104 -1.22 15.07 -26.07
CA MET A 104 -1.37 16.52 -26.31
C MET A 104 -2.73 16.81 -26.92
N VAL A 105 -3.49 17.65 -26.26
CA VAL A 105 -4.84 18.10 -26.66
C VAL A 105 -4.84 19.61 -26.88
N ARG A 106 -5.43 20.04 -27.97
CA ARG A 106 -5.50 21.47 -28.34
C ARG A 106 -6.95 21.92 -28.50
N TYR A 107 -7.27 23.04 -27.86
CA TYR A 107 -8.49 23.80 -28.10
C TYR A 107 -8.17 25.28 -28.19
N LYS A 108 -8.44 25.92 -29.34
CA LYS A 108 -8.05 27.31 -29.61
C LYS A 108 -6.54 27.50 -29.35
N ASN A 109 -6.20 28.37 -28.42
CA ASN A 109 -4.80 28.69 -28.04
C ASN A 109 -4.29 27.87 -26.87
N LYS A 110 -5.09 26.96 -26.30
CA LYS A 110 -4.68 26.10 -25.20
C LYS A 110 -4.17 24.77 -25.74
N GLU A 111 -2.99 24.37 -25.29
CA GLU A 111 -2.43 23.03 -25.52
C GLU A 111 -2.11 22.43 -24.17
N LEU A 112 -2.68 21.27 -23.88
CA LEU A 112 -2.56 20.58 -22.59
C LEU A 112 -2.26 19.10 -22.79
N ASP A 113 -1.48 18.54 -21.88
CA ASP A 113 -1.19 17.11 -21.82
C ASP A 113 -2.23 16.44 -20.90
N LEU A 114 -3.15 15.66 -21.47
CA LEU A 114 -4.32 15.08 -20.80
C LEU A 114 -4.32 13.56 -20.87
N ASP A 115 -4.90 12.90 -19.84
CA ASP A 115 -5.08 11.43 -19.80
C ASP A 115 -6.20 11.01 -20.77
N VAL A 116 -5.80 10.52 -21.94
CA VAL A 116 -6.71 10.05 -23.00
C VAL A 116 -6.78 8.54 -23.00
N ARG A 117 -7.98 7.98 -22.80
CA ARG A 117 -8.23 6.54 -22.86
C ARG A 117 -9.12 6.18 -24.02
N THR A 118 -8.82 5.01 -24.60
CA THR A 118 -9.63 4.44 -25.68
C THR A 118 -10.45 3.29 -25.16
N VAL A 119 -11.76 3.31 -25.47
CA VAL A 119 -12.74 2.33 -24.95
C VAL A 119 -13.76 1.96 -26.03
N ASP A 120 -14.37 0.79 -25.90
CA ASP A 120 -15.55 0.48 -26.72
C ASP A 120 -16.80 1.23 -26.23
N PRO A 121 -17.82 1.45 -27.07
CA PRO A 121 -19.05 2.16 -26.70
C PRO A 121 -19.81 1.55 -25.50
N ASP A 122 -19.64 0.25 -25.23
CA ASP A 122 -20.26 -0.44 -24.10
C ASP A 122 -19.64 -0.05 -22.74
N PHE A 123 -18.47 0.62 -22.70
CA PHE A 123 -17.78 1.02 -21.47
C PHE A 123 -18.68 1.82 -20.53
N LEU A 124 -19.33 2.85 -21.02
CA LEU A 124 -20.21 3.71 -20.21
C LEU A 124 -21.55 3.05 -19.85
N ARG A 125 -21.89 1.90 -20.45
CA ARG A 125 -23.04 1.06 -20.05
C ARG A 125 -22.66 0.09 -18.93
N MET A 126 -21.41 -0.38 -18.96
CA MET A 126 -20.87 -1.31 -17.95
C MET A 126 -20.52 -0.59 -16.67
N PHE A 127 -19.84 0.55 -16.79
CA PHE A 127 -19.28 1.29 -15.66
C PHE A 127 -20.08 2.56 -15.37
N THR A 128 -20.30 2.82 -14.08
CA THR A 128 -21.09 3.96 -13.61
C THR A 128 -20.27 5.25 -13.61
N PHE A 129 -20.26 5.95 -14.75
CA PHE A 129 -19.74 7.31 -14.91
C PHE A 129 -20.91 8.21 -15.37
N PRO A 130 -21.62 8.86 -14.43
CA PRO A 130 -22.82 9.62 -14.78
C PRO A 130 -22.49 10.77 -15.73
N ILE A 131 -23.24 10.88 -16.82
CA ILE A 131 -23.15 12.01 -17.74
C ILE A 131 -23.88 13.20 -17.13
N SER A 132 -23.20 14.33 -16.97
CA SER A 132 -23.77 15.58 -16.45
C SER A 132 -24.45 16.42 -17.53
N THR A 133 -23.88 16.44 -18.75
CA THR A 133 -24.43 17.18 -19.89
C THR A 133 -24.14 16.45 -21.20
N GLY A 134 -24.98 16.64 -22.23
CA GLY A 134 -24.78 16.05 -23.54
C GLY A 134 -25.53 14.73 -23.75
N ASN A 135 -25.07 13.92 -24.70
CA ASN A 135 -25.70 12.67 -25.09
C ASN A 135 -25.41 11.56 -24.08
N SER A 136 -26.39 11.17 -23.28
CA SER A 136 -26.27 10.10 -22.27
C SER A 136 -26.54 8.69 -22.83
N GLN A 137 -27.20 8.54 -23.99
CA GLN A 137 -27.58 7.24 -24.53
C GLN A 137 -26.47 6.62 -25.40
N THR A 138 -25.86 7.42 -26.27
CA THR A 138 -24.81 7.01 -27.20
C THR A 138 -23.67 8.01 -27.22
N PRO A 139 -22.98 8.21 -26.10
CA PRO A 139 -21.99 9.27 -25.98
C PRO A 139 -20.76 9.07 -26.88
N LEU A 140 -20.45 7.84 -27.28
CA LEU A 140 -19.41 7.43 -28.22
C LEU A 140 -20.01 6.80 -29.48
N GLY A 141 -21.05 7.43 -30.08
CA GLY A 141 -21.79 6.88 -31.22
C GLY A 141 -21.01 6.86 -32.51
N ASN A 142 -20.32 7.94 -32.84
CA ASN A 142 -19.48 8.05 -34.03
C ASN A 142 -18.00 7.84 -33.69
N LEU A 143 -17.18 7.57 -34.69
CA LEU A 143 -15.76 7.29 -34.54
C LEU A 143 -15.00 8.42 -33.81
N ASN A 144 -15.28 9.69 -34.16
CA ASN A 144 -14.59 10.85 -33.60
C ASN A 144 -15.35 11.50 -32.41
N ASP A 145 -16.36 10.81 -31.85
CA ASP A 145 -17.02 11.29 -30.63
C ASP A 145 -16.13 11.05 -29.41
N ILE A 146 -16.14 12.02 -28.51
CA ILE A 146 -15.41 11.92 -27.24
C ILE A 146 -16.29 12.32 -26.06
N VAL A 147 -15.96 11.72 -24.91
CA VAL A 147 -16.51 12.09 -23.61
C VAL A 147 -15.39 12.68 -22.77
N ILE A 148 -15.63 13.82 -22.14
CA ILE A 148 -14.66 14.50 -21.28
C ILE A 148 -15.16 14.55 -19.83
N THR A 149 -14.27 14.65 -18.85
CA THR A 149 -14.68 14.86 -17.44
C THR A 149 -15.05 16.32 -17.18
N GLU A 150 -15.79 16.59 -16.08
CA GLU A 150 -16.10 17.99 -15.65
C GLU A 150 -14.81 18.78 -15.39
N HIS A 151 -13.80 18.14 -14.82
CA HIS A 151 -12.49 18.74 -14.62
C HIS A 151 -11.85 19.15 -15.95
N CYS A 152 -11.81 18.24 -16.92
CA CYS A 152 -11.28 18.49 -18.26
C CYS A 152 -12.05 19.61 -18.97
N ALA A 153 -13.39 19.60 -18.92
CA ALA A 153 -14.24 20.64 -19.47
C ALA A 153 -13.88 22.02 -18.92
N LYS A 154 -13.73 22.13 -17.61
CA LYS A 154 -13.37 23.37 -16.91
C LYS A 154 -11.97 23.88 -17.28
N VAL A 155 -11.00 22.98 -17.47
CA VAL A 155 -9.61 23.37 -17.79
C VAL A 155 -9.48 23.79 -19.26
N LEU A 156 -10.14 23.09 -20.19
CA LEU A 156 -10.07 23.38 -21.63
C LEU A 156 -10.96 24.55 -22.04
N PHE A 157 -12.20 24.59 -21.58
CA PHE A 157 -13.24 25.47 -22.07
C PHE A 157 -13.58 26.66 -21.16
N ASP A 158 -13.00 26.70 -19.92
CA ASP A 158 -13.32 27.67 -18.88
C ASP A 158 -14.83 27.68 -18.53
N GLN A 159 -15.56 28.67 -19.06
CA GLN A 159 -17.01 28.86 -18.90
C GLN A 159 -17.81 28.54 -20.15
N GLU A 160 -17.15 28.15 -21.25
CA GLU A 160 -17.86 27.85 -22.51
C GLU A 160 -18.51 26.46 -22.41
N ASP A 161 -19.69 26.31 -22.98
CA ASP A 161 -20.31 24.98 -23.13
C ASP A 161 -19.46 24.11 -24.05
N PRO A 162 -18.94 22.97 -23.57
CA PRO A 162 -18.09 22.09 -24.37
C PRO A 162 -18.85 21.25 -25.40
N ILE A 163 -20.19 21.10 -25.25
CA ILE A 163 -20.97 20.18 -26.12
C ILE A 163 -20.98 20.69 -27.56
N GLY A 164 -20.68 19.76 -28.50
CA GLY A 164 -20.59 20.08 -29.94
C GLY A 164 -19.32 20.83 -30.36
N LYS A 165 -18.43 21.19 -29.41
CA LYS A 165 -17.14 21.79 -29.75
C LYS A 165 -16.15 20.73 -30.26
N THR A 166 -15.28 21.17 -31.15
CA THR A 166 -14.21 20.36 -31.73
C THR A 166 -12.89 20.65 -31.00
N ILE A 167 -12.23 19.60 -30.55
CA ILE A 167 -10.85 19.64 -30.05
C ILE A 167 -9.95 18.83 -30.97
N GLU A 168 -8.65 19.08 -30.91
CA GLU A 168 -7.66 18.32 -31.66
C GLU A 168 -6.76 17.54 -30.70
N MET A 169 -6.54 16.25 -30.95
CA MET A 169 -5.61 15.41 -30.21
C MET A 169 -4.46 15.01 -31.13
N LYS A 170 -3.25 15.07 -30.57
CA LYS A 170 -2.03 14.69 -31.28
C LYS A 170 -1.91 13.17 -31.32
N ARG A 171 -1.76 12.61 -32.51
CA ARG A 171 -1.55 11.17 -32.76
C ARG A 171 -0.31 11.00 -33.64
N GLY A 172 0.75 10.49 -33.02
CA GLY A 172 2.06 10.49 -33.66
C GLY A 172 2.48 11.91 -34.03
N THR A 173 2.64 12.19 -35.33
CA THR A 173 3.01 13.52 -35.86
C THR A 173 1.82 14.36 -36.30
N SER A 174 0.60 13.81 -36.38
CA SER A 174 -0.60 14.46 -36.89
C SER A 174 -1.57 14.88 -35.80
N TRP A 175 -2.38 15.91 -36.11
CA TRP A 175 -3.51 16.34 -35.30
C TRP A 175 -4.81 15.78 -35.87
N THR A 176 -5.61 15.15 -35.03
CA THR A 176 -6.93 14.60 -35.40
C THR A 176 -8.02 15.31 -34.62
N SER A 177 -9.08 15.72 -35.33
CA SER A 177 -10.22 16.46 -34.77
C SER A 177 -11.25 15.50 -34.16
N PHE A 178 -11.74 15.87 -32.97
CA PHE A 178 -12.75 15.11 -32.20
C PHE A 178 -13.87 16.04 -31.76
N SER A 179 -15.10 15.56 -31.71
CA SER A 179 -16.27 16.29 -31.23
C SER A 179 -16.64 15.90 -29.80
N VAL A 180 -16.81 16.88 -28.93
CA VAL A 180 -17.28 16.65 -27.56
C VAL A 180 -18.77 16.38 -27.59
N THR A 181 -19.18 15.15 -27.27
CA THR A 181 -20.59 14.69 -27.28
C THR A 181 -21.22 14.67 -25.92
N ALA A 182 -20.41 14.46 -24.87
CA ALA A 182 -20.89 14.38 -23.49
C ALA A 182 -19.80 14.80 -22.49
N VAL A 183 -20.26 15.27 -21.31
CA VAL A 183 -19.43 15.55 -20.16
C VAL A 183 -19.81 14.57 -19.05
N ALA A 184 -18.86 13.76 -18.61
CA ALA A 184 -19.02 12.86 -17.46
C ALA A 184 -18.68 13.58 -16.15
N LYS A 185 -19.39 13.27 -15.07
CA LYS A 185 -19.01 13.74 -13.73
C LYS A 185 -17.64 13.23 -13.35
N ASP A 186 -16.91 14.02 -12.56
CA ASP A 186 -15.64 13.60 -12.02
C ASP A 186 -15.85 12.35 -11.14
N PHE A 187 -14.97 11.38 -11.29
CA PHE A 187 -15.03 10.12 -10.55
C PHE A 187 -14.38 10.27 -9.17
N PRO A 188 -14.79 9.46 -8.19
CA PRO A 188 -14.21 9.50 -6.85
C PRO A 188 -12.75 9.00 -6.87
N ASN A 189 -11.95 9.48 -5.91
CA ASN A 189 -10.52 9.17 -5.80
C ASN A 189 -10.20 7.69 -5.53
N ASN A 190 -11.20 6.85 -5.28
CA ASN A 190 -11.12 5.40 -5.12
C ASN A 190 -11.63 4.65 -6.36
N SER A 191 -11.37 5.20 -7.55
CA SER A 191 -11.58 4.56 -8.84
C SER A 191 -10.28 3.96 -9.38
N SER A 192 -10.34 2.75 -9.92
CA SER A 192 -9.23 2.12 -10.65
C SER A 192 -9.07 2.70 -12.06
N PHE A 193 -10.14 3.26 -12.63
CA PHE A 193 -10.07 3.98 -13.88
C PHE A 193 -9.82 5.45 -13.65
N THR A 194 -8.85 5.99 -14.41
CA THR A 194 -8.59 7.44 -14.51
C THR A 194 -8.56 7.83 -15.98
N PHE A 195 -9.16 8.96 -16.28
CA PHE A 195 -9.14 9.57 -17.62
C PHE A 195 -9.59 11.04 -17.55
N ASP A 196 -9.09 11.85 -18.45
CA ASP A 196 -9.64 13.19 -18.74
C ASP A 196 -10.59 13.11 -19.93
N ILE A 197 -10.25 12.26 -20.93
CA ILE A 197 -10.97 12.08 -22.18
C ILE A 197 -11.12 10.59 -22.49
N LEU A 198 -12.34 10.18 -22.87
CA LEU A 198 -12.62 8.89 -23.48
C LEU A 198 -12.85 9.05 -24.97
N SER A 199 -12.18 8.26 -25.78
CA SER A 199 -12.39 8.14 -27.21
C SER A 199 -12.65 6.69 -27.61
N ARG A 200 -13.12 6.46 -28.84
CA ARG A 200 -13.39 5.11 -29.30
C ARG A 200 -12.10 4.27 -29.44
N PHE A 201 -12.22 2.96 -29.18
CA PHE A 201 -11.08 2.03 -29.20
C PHE A 201 -10.43 1.92 -30.59
N GLU A 202 -11.14 2.17 -31.67
CA GLU A 202 -10.58 2.19 -33.02
C GLU A 202 -9.51 3.29 -33.21
N HIS A 203 -9.42 4.19 -32.26
CA HIS A 203 -8.34 5.17 -32.17
C HIS A 203 -7.15 4.68 -31.32
N PHE A 204 -7.15 3.45 -30.86
CA PHE A 204 -5.98 2.87 -30.19
C PHE A 204 -4.77 2.86 -31.14
N HIS A 205 -3.61 3.12 -30.59
CA HIS A 205 -2.35 3.06 -31.32
C HIS A 205 -2.21 1.66 -31.99
N ASP A 206 -1.78 1.63 -33.25
CA ASP A 206 -1.61 0.43 -34.06
C ASP A 206 -2.87 -0.45 -34.25
N TYR A 207 -4.08 0.12 -34.01
CA TYR A 207 -5.32 -0.64 -34.13
C TYR A 207 -5.47 -1.31 -35.49
N GLN A 208 -5.17 -0.58 -36.58
CA GLN A 208 -5.35 -1.11 -37.93
C GLN A 208 -4.36 -2.20 -38.28
N GLU A 209 -3.15 -2.13 -37.74
CA GLU A 209 -2.09 -3.13 -37.96
C GLU A 209 -2.34 -4.41 -37.16
N LEU A 210 -2.85 -4.25 -35.91
CA LEU A 210 -2.98 -5.34 -34.95
C LEU A 210 -4.40 -5.90 -34.81
N GLN A 211 -5.40 -5.38 -35.53
CA GLN A 211 -6.81 -5.79 -35.36
C GLN A 211 -7.09 -7.28 -35.60
N ASN A 212 -6.22 -7.97 -36.32
CA ASN A 212 -6.31 -9.42 -36.59
C ASN A 212 -5.15 -10.24 -35.97
N THR A 213 -4.29 -9.62 -35.18
CA THR A 213 -3.10 -10.22 -34.62
C THR A 213 -3.39 -10.77 -33.21
N TRP A 214 -3.22 -12.09 -33.01
CA TRP A 214 -3.58 -12.78 -31.77
C TRP A 214 -2.43 -12.90 -30.75
N ASP A 215 -1.23 -12.52 -31.11
CA ASP A 215 0.00 -12.63 -30.31
C ASP A 215 0.54 -11.28 -29.82
N SER A 216 -0.24 -10.21 -30.01
CA SER A 216 0.11 -8.86 -29.55
C SER A 216 -0.81 -8.39 -28.43
N ASP A 217 -0.41 -8.69 -27.19
CA ASP A 217 -1.17 -8.37 -25.96
C ASP A 217 -0.85 -6.94 -25.49
N ASN A 218 -1.74 -5.96 -25.70
CA ASN A 218 -1.44 -4.53 -25.55
C ASN A 218 -2.50 -3.69 -24.84
N HIS A 219 -3.65 -4.26 -24.45
CA HIS A 219 -4.74 -3.56 -23.78
C HIS A 219 -5.50 -4.49 -22.83
N GLU A 220 -6.36 -3.94 -21.98
CA GLU A 220 -7.19 -4.70 -21.03
C GLU A 220 -8.58 -4.95 -21.60
N VAL A 221 -9.19 -6.07 -21.25
CA VAL A 221 -10.57 -6.45 -21.65
C VAL A 221 -11.41 -6.70 -20.42
N PHE A 222 -12.59 -6.09 -20.40
CA PHE A 222 -13.61 -6.26 -19.36
C PHE A 222 -14.87 -6.83 -19.96
N VAL A 223 -15.47 -7.78 -19.23
CA VAL A 223 -16.76 -8.39 -19.60
C VAL A 223 -17.78 -8.18 -18.51
N GLN A 224 -19.03 -7.93 -18.89
CA GLN A 224 -20.18 -7.99 -18.00
C GLN A 224 -20.98 -9.22 -18.38
N LEU A 225 -21.10 -10.15 -17.43
CA LEU A 225 -21.91 -11.34 -17.59
C LEU A 225 -23.38 -11.01 -17.31
N ARG A 226 -24.30 -11.75 -17.97
CA ARG A 226 -25.75 -11.63 -17.72
C ARG A 226 -26.07 -12.00 -16.27
N ASP A 227 -27.15 -11.43 -15.77
CA ASP A 227 -27.64 -11.74 -14.42
C ASP A 227 -27.88 -13.25 -14.26
N GLY A 228 -27.35 -13.80 -13.15
CA GLY A 228 -27.45 -15.23 -12.83
C GLY A 228 -26.33 -16.10 -13.40
N VAL A 229 -25.51 -15.61 -14.32
CA VAL A 229 -24.32 -16.33 -14.80
C VAL A 229 -23.20 -16.21 -13.78
N LYS A 230 -22.71 -17.35 -13.29
CA LYS A 230 -21.58 -17.40 -12.34
C LYS A 230 -20.25 -17.38 -13.09
N GLN A 231 -19.25 -16.71 -12.51
CA GLN A 231 -17.86 -16.70 -12.99
C GLN A 231 -17.34 -18.09 -13.39
N ALA A 232 -17.51 -19.08 -12.50
CA ALA A 232 -17.04 -20.45 -12.74
C ALA A 232 -17.74 -21.14 -13.94
N ALA A 233 -18.99 -20.76 -14.27
CA ALA A 233 -19.69 -21.29 -15.43
C ALA A 233 -19.11 -20.71 -16.73
N PHE A 234 -18.77 -19.42 -16.73
CA PHE A 234 -18.09 -18.78 -17.85
C PHE A 234 -16.68 -19.38 -18.05
N GLU A 235 -15.87 -19.45 -16.97
CA GLU A 235 -14.50 -19.99 -17.04
C GLU A 235 -14.45 -21.46 -17.50
N LYS A 236 -15.48 -22.25 -17.24
CA LYS A 236 -15.59 -23.64 -17.70
C LYS A 236 -15.72 -23.75 -19.24
N GLN A 237 -16.20 -22.71 -19.89
CA GLN A 237 -16.39 -22.67 -21.34
C GLN A 237 -15.12 -22.17 -22.07
N THR A 238 -14.27 -21.37 -21.43
CA THR A 238 -13.11 -20.70 -22.06
C THR A 238 -12.04 -21.62 -22.63
N PRO A 239 -11.83 -22.89 -22.16
CA PRO A 239 -10.87 -23.80 -22.80
C PRO A 239 -11.16 -24.05 -24.28
N ALA A 240 -12.43 -24.16 -24.68
CA ALA A 240 -12.80 -24.33 -26.08
C ALA A 240 -12.37 -23.13 -26.95
N PHE A 241 -12.50 -21.91 -26.42
CA PHE A 241 -12.04 -20.69 -27.06
C PHE A 241 -10.51 -20.67 -27.20
N ILE A 242 -9.79 -21.02 -26.14
CA ILE A 242 -8.31 -21.09 -26.16
C ILE A 242 -7.85 -22.12 -27.19
N HIS A 243 -8.43 -23.30 -27.22
CA HIS A 243 -8.07 -24.33 -28.20
C HIS A 243 -8.39 -23.92 -29.64
N LYS A 244 -9.42 -23.08 -29.87
CA LYS A 244 -9.79 -22.60 -31.18
C LYS A 244 -8.85 -21.51 -31.72
N PHE A 245 -8.53 -20.52 -30.89
CA PHE A 245 -7.82 -19.32 -31.33
C PHE A 245 -6.32 -19.29 -31.01
N TYR A 246 -5.85 -20.16 -30.11
CA TYR A 246 -4.46 -20.21 -29.64
C TYR A 246 -3.76 -21.55 -29.91
N THR A 247 -4.21 -22.32 -30.93
CA THR A 247 -3.68 -23.65 -31.25
C THR A 247 -2.16 -23.62 -31.49
N GLU A 248 -1.66 -22.64 -32.24
CA GLU A 248 -0.24 -22.48 -32.54
C GLU A 248 0.57 -22.16 -31.28
N LYS A 249 0.10 -21.22 -30.46
CA LYS A 249 0.71 -20.86 -29.19
C LYS A 249 0.76 -22.05 -28.24
N LEU A 250 -0.32 -22.79 -28.10
CA LEU A 250 -0.38 -24.02 -27.29
C LEU A 250 0.62 -25.10 -27.78
N THR A 251 0.75 -25.23 -29.08
CA THR A 251 1.71 -26.20 -29.70
C THR A 251 3.14 -25.80 -29.39
N SER A 252 3.48 -24.52 -29.53
CA SER A 252 4.80 -24.01 -29.20
C SER A 252 5.11 -24.13 -27.69
N MET A 253 4.17 -23.78 -26.81
CA MET A 253 4.34 -23.94 -25.38
C MET A 253 4.58 -25.38 -24.95
N LYS A 254 3.85 -26.36 -25.54
CA LYS A 254 4.08 -27.81 -25.32
C LYS A 254 5.48 -28.23 -25.75
N ARG A 255 5.89 -27.86 -26.97
CA ARG A 255 7.24 -28.11 -27.50
C ARG A 255 8.31 -27.58 -26.51
N ASP A 256 8.08 -26.43 -25.94
CA ASP A 256 9.00 -25.70 -25.06
C ASP A 256 9.01 -26.22 -23.61
N GLY A 257 8.26 -27.30 -23.33
CA GLY A 257 8.27 -28.01 -22.06
C GLY A 257 7.24 -27.55 -21.05
N ALA A 258 6.24 -26.75 -21.45
CA ALA A 258 5.10 -26.43 -20.61
C ALA A 258 4.33 -27.69 -20.21
N GLN A 259 4.02 -27.81 -18.92
CA GLN A 259 3.24 -28.92 -18.40
C GLN A 259 1.81 -28.45 -18.07
N PRO A 260 0.79 -29.25 -18.38
CA PRO A 260 -0.57 -28.92 -18.02
C PRO A 260 -0.72 -28.74 -16.50
N ASN A 261 -1.57 -27.81 -16.10
CA ASN A 261 -1.96 -27.63 -14.71
C ASN A 261 -2.89 -28.76 -14.23
N LYS A 262 -3.42 -28.65 -13.00
CA LYS A 262 -4.34 -29.65 -12.41
C LYS A 262 -5.65 -29.84 -13.17
N SER A 263 -6.06 -28.87 -13.99
CA SER A 263 -7.24 -28.99 -14.87
C SER A 263 -6.93 -29.53 -16.26
N GLY A 264 -5.66 -29.86 -16.56
CA GLY A 264 -5.25 -30.39 -17.85
C GLY A 264 -4.90 -29.33 -18.89
N GLU A 265 -4.93 -28.04 -18.52
CA GLU A 265 -4.74 -26.91 -19.42
C GLU A 265 -3.35 -26.27 -19.22
N ILE A 266 -2.73 -25.86 -20.34
CA ILE A 266 -1.46 -25.11 -20.34
C ILE A 266 -1.73 -23.61 -20.31
N MET A 267 -2.79 -23.17 -20.97
CA MET A 267 -3.20 -21.77 -21.04
C MET A 267 -4.70 -21.68 -20.71
N GLN A 268 -5.05 -20.78 -19.81
CA GLN A 268 -6.43 -20.53 -19.40
C GLN A 268 -6.77 -19.05 -19.57
N LEU A 269 -7.98 -18.78 -20.05
CA LEU A 269 -8.59 -17.45 -20.00
C LEU A 269 -9.53 -17.41 -18.79
N LEU A 270 -9.17 -16.62 -17.79
CA LEU A 270 -9.86 -16.51 -16.51
C LEU A 270 -10.44 -15.12 -16.32
N ALA A 271 -11.38 -14.99 -15.39
CA ALA A 271 -12.10 -13.77 -15.09
C ALA A 271 -11.80 -13.30 -13.66
N LEU A 272 -11.28 -12.12 -13.49
CA LEU A 272 -11.03 -11.50 -12.18
C LEU A 272 -12.20 -10.58 -11.82
N PRO A 273 -12.88 -10.75 -10.67
CA PRO A 273 -13.93 -9.83 -10.25
C PRO A 273 -13.45 -8.38 -10.24
N PHE A 274 -14.22 -7.48 -10.81
CA PHE A 274 -13.85 -6.06 -10.95
C PHE A 274 -13.46 -5.41 -9.59
N THR A 275 -14.16 -5.77 -8.52
CA THR A 275 -13.86 -5.30 -7.16
C THR A 275 -12.51 -5.76 -6.61
N ASP A 276 -11.87 -6.72 -7.26
CA ASP A 276 -10.59 -7.29 -6.85
C ASP A 276 -9.39 -6.77 -7.65
N ILE A 277 -9.65 -6.01 -8.72
CA ILE A 277 -8.63 -5.49 -9.62
C ILE A 277 -7.61 -4.60 -8.89
N HIS A 278 -8.10 -3.70 -8.02
CA HIS A 278 -7.24 -2.84 -7.22
C HIS A 278 -6.23 -3.61 -6.35
N PHE A 279 -6.55 -4.86 -6.01
CA PHE A 279 -5.71 -5.73 -5.16
C PHE A 279 -4.97 -6.82 -5.94
N SER A 280 -5.16 -6.89 -7.24
CA SER A 280 -4.57 -7.95 -8.08
C SER A 280 -3.09 -7.71 -8.32
N GLU A 281 -2.30 -8.79 -8.32
CA GLU A 281 -0.88 -8.80 -8.69
C GLU A 281 -0.65 -9.28 -10.14
N ILE A 282 -1.73 -9.43 -10.90
CA ILE A 282 -1.65 -9.86 -12.30
C ILE A 282 -0.86 -8.81 -13.10
N SER A 283 0.07 -9.28 -13.92
CA SER A 283 0.90 -8.43 -14.78
C SER A 283 0.05 -7.71 -15.83
N GLY A 284 0.30 -6.44 -16.05
CA GLY A 284 -0.38 -5.63 -17.09
C GLY A 284 -0.84 -4.26 -16.61
N THR A 285 -1.37 -4.14 -15.42
CA THR A 285 -1.86 -2.87 -14.88
C THR A 285 -1.13 -2.50 -13.61
N GLY A 286 -0.57 -1.34 -13.58
CA GLY A 286 0.25 -0.67 -12.56
C GLY A 286 0.23 -1.16 -11.10
N ALA A 287 1.07 -0.57 -10.26
CA ALA A 287 1.22 -0.97 -8.85
C ALA A 287 -0.08 -0.81 -8.06
N ARG A 288 -0.68 -1.90 -7.65
CA ARG A 288 -1.97 -1.96 -6.94
C ARG A 288 -1.78 -2.22 -5.45
N ALA A 289 -2.80 -1.96 -4.65
CA ALA A 289 -2.78 -2.19 -3.21
C ALA A 289 -2.78 -3.69 -2.89
N SER A 290 -2.43 -4.06 -1.67
CA SER A 290 -2.57 -5.43 -1.17
C SER A 290 -3.74 -5.51 -0.20
N LYS A 291 -4.66 -6.47 -0.39
CA LYS A 291 -5.75 -6.74 0.59
C LYS A 291 -5.19 -6.99 1.98
N PHE A 292 -4.06 -7.70 2.06
CA PHE A 292 -3.38 -7.97 3.32
C PHE A 292 -3.03 -6.69 4.07
N TYR A 293 -2.55 -5.66 3.35
CA TYR A 293 -2.25 -4.36 3.93
C TYR A 293 -3.49 -3.70 4.55
N SER A 294 -4.61 -3.69 3.86
CA SER A 294 -5.87 -3.10 4.36
C SER A 294 -6.40 -3.82 5.61
N TYR A 295 -6.33 -5.16 5.63
CA TYR A 295 -6.70 -5.94 6.81
C TYR A 295 -5.73 -5.74 7.98
N MET A 296 -4.43 -5.60 7.71
CA MET A 296 -3.42 -5.30 8.75
C MET A 296 -3.69 -3.95 9.43
N LEU A 297 -4.12 -2.93 8.68
CA LEU A 297 -4.54 -1.65 9.25
C LEU A 297 -5.69 -1.81 10.26
N LEU A 298 -6.71 -2.61 9.91
CA LEU A 298 -7.84 -2.90 10.80
C LEU A 298 -7.41 -3.69 12.03
N VAL A 299 -6.50 -4.67 11.89
CA VAL A 299 -5.96 -5.45 13.00
C VAL A 299 -5.16 -4.55 13.96
N ILE A 300 -4.28 -3.69 13.44
CA ILE A 300 -3.51 -2.75 14.27
C ILE A 300 -4.45 -1.75 14.98
N SER A 301 -5.45 -1.23 14.27
CA SER A 301 -6.50 -0.39 14.84
C SER A 301 -7.21 -1.11 16.00
N GLY A 302 -7.60 -2.36 15.80
CA GLY A 302 -8.20 -3.22 16.82
C GLY A 302 -7.28 -3.44 18.02
N PHE A 303 -6.00 -3.67 17.80
CA PHE A 303 -5.01 -3.84 18.89
C PHE A 303 -4.88 -2.58 19.73
N ILE A 304 -4.78 -1.40 19.10
CA ILE A 304 -4.66 -0.12 19.80
C ILE A 304 -5.91 0.13 20.67
N LEU A 305 -7.12 -0.09 20.12
CA LEU A 305 -8.37 0.04 20.87
C LEU A 305 -8.45 -0.98 22.01
N PHE A 306 -8.06 -2.24 21.76
CA PHE A 306 -8.06 -3.30 22.78
C PHE A 306 -7.10 -2.96 23.93
N ILE A 307 -5.87 -2.49 23.63
CA ILE A 307 -4.90 -2.07 24.65
C ILE A 307 -5.48 -0.92 25.49
N ALA A 308 -6.14 0.07 24.87
CA ALA A 308 -6.79 1.16 25.58
C ALA A 308 -7.96 0.67 26.46
N CYS A 309 -8.78 -0.26 25.96
CA CYS A 309 -9.85 -0.89 26.74
C CYS A 309 -9.29 -1.63 27.95
N VAL A 310 -8.26 -2.45 27.76
CA VAL A 310 -7.59 -3.19 28.86
C VAL A 310 -7.07 -2.22 29.89
N ASN A 311 -6.47 -1.12 29.44
CA ASN A 311 -5.95 -0.08 30.31
C ASN A 311 -7.07 0.58 31.14
N PHE A 312 -8.19 0.92 30.49
CA PHE A 312 -9.38 1.44 31.19
C PHE A 312 -9.92 0.42 32.20
N VAL A 313 -10.08 -0.85 31.83
CA VAL A 313 -10.55 -1.92 32.70
C VAL A 313 -9.64 -2.06 33.93
N ASN A 314 -8.32 -2.13 33.72
CA ASN A 314 -7.35 -2.26 34.78
C ASN A 314 -7.42 -1.10 35.78
N LEU A 315 -7.53 0.13 35.30
CA LEU A 315 -7.68 1.33 36.13
C LEU A 315 -9.02 1.40 36.85
N SER A 316 -10.11 1.05 36.19
CA SER A 316 -11.45 1.00 36.80
C SER A 316 -11.53 -0.03 37.90
N LEU A 317 -10.97 -1.23 37.71
CA LEU A 317 -10.88 -2.29 38.72
C LEU A 317 -10.06 -1.81 39.93
N ALA A 318 -8.88 -1.27 39.70
CA ALA A 318 -8.01 -0.77 40.76
C ALA A 318 -8.67 0.32 41.57
N ARG A 319 -9.40 1.23 40.93
CA ARG A 319 -10.19 2.30 41.58
C ARG A 319 -11.40 1.76 42.35
N SER A 320 -12.03 0.71 41.87
CA SER A 320 -13.19 0.09 42.53
C SER A 320 -12.84 -0.47 43.91
N PHE A 321 -11.59 -0.92 44.12
CA PHE A 321 -11.13 -1.35 45.44
C PHE A 321 -11.03 -0.19 46.45
N THR A 322 -10.67 1.02 46.01
CA THR A 322 -10.62 2.19 46.90
C THR A 322 -12.02 2.67 47.29
N ARG A 323 -13.07 2.34 46.54
CA ARG A 323 -14.48 2.70 46.76
C ARG A 323 -15.30 1.55 47.37
N SER A 324 -14.65 0.46 47.77
CA SER A 324 -15.33 -0.75 48.23
C SER A 324 -16.24 -0.51 49.43
N LYS A 325 -15.81 0.29 50.44
CA LYS A 325 -16.62 0.65 51.59
C LYS A 325 -17.93 1.38 51.19
N GLU A 326 -17.86 2.32 50.24
CA GLU A 326 -19.02 3.03 49.71
C GLU A 326 -20.02 2.08 49.08
N ILE A 327 -19.51 1.12 48.25
CA ILE A 327 -20.31 0.09 47.60
C ILE A 327 -20.96 -0.86 48.63
N GLY A 328 -20.18 -1.27 49.64
CA GLY A 328 -20.70 -2.11 50.73
C GLY A 328 -21.84 -1.44 51.47
N ILE A 329 -21.72 -0.17 51.88
CA ILE A 329 -22.76 0.61 52.57
C ILE A 329 -24.03 0.69 51.70
N ARG A 330 -23.89 0.99 50.38
CA ARG A 330 -25.06 1.05 49.49
C ARG A 330 -25.77 -0.29 49.35
N LYS A 331 -25.05 -1.40 49.32
CA LYS A 331 -25.65 -2.74 49.32
C LYS A 331 -26.39 -3.06 50.61
N VAL A 332 -25.83 -2.69 51.76
CA VAL A 332 -26.52 -2.80 53.07
C VAL A 332 -27.80 -1.98 53.08
N MET A 333 -27.78 -0.80 52.48
CA MET A 333 -28.96 0.07 52.33
C MET A 333 -29.95 -0.40 51.24
N GLY A 334 -29.79 -1.59 50.67
CA GLY A 334 -30.74 -2.21 49.73
C GLY A 334 -30.53 -1.90 48.24
N ALA A 335 -29.37 -1.35 47.83
CA ALA A 335 -29.10 -1.09 46.42
C ALA A 335 -29.04 -2.41 45.61
N MET A 336 -29.85 -2.50 44.54
CA MET A 336 -29.88 -3.64 43.64
C MET A 336 -28.60 -3.70 42.78
N ARG A 337 -28.19 -4.93 42.42
CA ARG A 337 -27.00 -5.14 41.53
C ARG A 337 -27.06 -4.32 40.28
N TRP A 338 -28.23 -4.26 39.62
CA TRP A 338 -28.44 -3.49 38.41
C TRP A 338 -28.18 -1.98 38.59
N GLN A 339 -28.57 -1.42 39.67
CA GLN A 339 -28.35 -0.01 40.00
C GLN A 339 -26.85 0.33 40.09
N LEU A 340 -26.05 -0.58 40.68
CA LEU A 340 -24.61 -0.44 40.73
C LEU A 340 -23.98 -0.58 39.35
N ILE A 341 -24.40 -1.59 38.54
CA ILE A 341 -23.91 -1.78 37.19
C ILE A 341 -24.19 -0.56 36.32
N SER A 342 -25.43 -0.05 36.33
CA SER A 342 -25.82 1.12 35.54
C SER A 342 -25.07 2.38 35.93
N GLN A 343 -24.78 2.55 37.22
CA GLN A 343 -24.00 3.70 37.69
C GLN A 343 -22.55 3.64 37.18
N PHE A 344 -21.85 2.49 37.39
CA PHE A 344 -20.45 2.34 36.95
C PHE A 344 -20.32 2.37 35.46
N TRP A 345 -21.26 1.75 34.73
CA TRP A 345 -21.30 1.81 33.26
C TRP A 345 -21.59 3.24 32.74
N GLY A 346 -22.48 3.98 33.43
CA GLY A 346 -22.74 5.38 33.11
C GLY A 346 -21.52 6.29 33.34
N GLU A 347 -20.73 6.06 34.41
CA GLU A 347 -19.44 6.73 34.61
C GLU A 347 -18.47 6.45 33.46
N ALA A 348 -18.36 5.17 33.04
CA ALA A 348 -17.52 4.75 31.91
C ALA A 348 -17.97 5.39 30.59
N LEU A 349 -19.28 5.45 30.33
CA LEU A 349 -19.85 6.05 29.12
C LEU A 349 -19.47 7.54 29.03
N ILE A 350 -19.59 8.29 30.12
CA ILE A 350 -19.22 9.72 30.14
C ILE A 350 -17.73 9.91 29.82
N VAL A 351 -16.85 9.12 30.47
CA VAL A 351 -15.40 9.18 30.22
C VAL A 351 -15.10 8.86 28.75
N SER A 352 -15.74 7.81 28.21
CA SER A 352 -15.56 7.40 26.81
C SER A 352 -16.07 8.46 25.83
N CYS A 353 -17.19 9.16 26.13
CA CYS A 353 -17.69 10.26 25.32
C CYS A 353 -16.68 11.42 25.25
N PHE A 354 -16.13 11.83 26.40
CA PHE A 354 -15.09 12.85 26.43
C PHE A 354 -13.85 12.41 25.65
N ALA A 355 -13.42 11.16 25.83
CA ALA A 355 -12.30 10.60 25.09
C ALA A 355 -12.55 10.57 23.57
N LEU A 356 -13.77 10.24 23.13
CA LEU A 356 -14.14 10.27 21.71
C LEU A 356 -14.11 11.69 21.15
N ILE A 357 -14.67 12.67 21.85
CA ILE A 357 -14.67 14.08 21.41
C ILE A 357 -13.24 14.60 21.27
N VAL A 358 -12.40 14.38 22.28
CA VAL A 358 -10.98 14.77 22.23
C VAL A 358 -10.25 13.98 21.12
N GLY A 359 -10.53 12.68 20.97
CA GLY A 359 -9.97 11.83 19.94
C GLY A 359 -10.31 12.28 18.52
N LEU A 360 -11.57 12.68 18.26
CA LEU A 360 -12.00 13.27 16.99
C LEU A 360 -11.26 14.59 16.72
N GLY A 361 -11.09 15.44 17.75
CA GLY A 361 -10.30 16.67 17.64
C GLY A 361 -8.83 16.38 17.27
N ILE A 362 -8.19 15.41 17.94
CA ILE A 362 -6.81 14.99 17.63
C ILE A 362 -6.73 14.44 16.20
N ALA A 363 -7.66 13.58 15.79
CA ALA A 363 -7.69 13.01 14.45
C ALA A 363 -7.83 14.10 13.37
N TYR A 364 -8.69 15.08 13.60
CA TYR A 364 -8.87 16.22 12.70
C TYR A 364 -7.58 17.06 12.57
N LEU A 365 -6.92 17.36 13.68
CA LEU A 365 -5.66 18.11 13.69
C LEU A 365 -4.51 17.36 13.02
N LEU A 366 -4.46 16.03 13.19
CA LEU A 366 -3.42 15.18 12.61
C LEU A 366 -3.68 14.82 11.14
N LEU A 367 -4.91 14.98 10.65
CA LEU A 367 -5.30 14.55 9.30
C LEU A 367 -4.43 15.15 8.17
N PRO A 368 -4.06 16.45 8.16
CA PRO A 368 -3.17 17.00 7.13
C PRO A 368 -1.78 16.32 7.11
N TYR A 369 -1.17 16.16 8.29
CA TYR A 369 0.11 15.48 8.44
C TYR A 369 0.02 14.00 8.06
N TYR A 370 -1.05 13.34 8.45
CA TYR A 370 -1.31 11.95 8.10
C TYR A 370 -1.41 11.76 6.59
N LYS A 371 -2.15 12.62 5.88
CA LYS A 371 -2.24 12.61 4.42
C LYS A 371 -0.89 12.79 3.76
N GLN A 372 -0.06 13.70 4.25
CA GLN A 372 1.27 13.98 3.71
C GLN A 372 2.21 12.77 3.89
N VAL A 373 2.24 12.19 5.09
CA VAL A 373 3.11 11.04 5.42
C VAL A 373 2.70 9.78 4.68
N PHE A 374 1.40 9.51 4.63
CA PHE A 374 0.87 8.29 3.99
C PHE A 374 0.46 8.50 2.53
N TYR A 375 0.65 9.70 1.98
CA TYR A 375 0.31 10.05 0.59
C TYR A 375 -1.12 9.63 0.20
N GLN A 376 -2.05 9.78 1.13
CA GLN A 376 -3.44 9.37 0.93
C GLN A 376 -4.28 10.55 0.44
N VAL A 377 -5.03 10.33 -0.64
CA VAL A 377 -6.01 11.30 -1.15
C VAL A 377 -7.33 11.11 -0.41
N MET A 378 -7.31 11.23 0.93
CA MET A 378 -8.52 11.12 1.73
C MET A 378 -9.27 12.44 1.75
N SER A 379 -10.54 12.43 1.39
CA SER A 379 -11.44 13.57 1.54
C SER A 379 -12.04 13.62 2.94
N VAL A 380 -12.10 14.80 3.55
CA VAL A 380 -12.85 15.03 4.79
C VAL A 380 -14.35 14.69 4.63
N ASN A 381 -14.84 14.76 3.38
CA ASN A 381 -16.21 14.39 3.06
C ASN A 381 -16.53 12.90 3.34
N MET A 382 -15.53 12.02 3.36
CA MET A 382 -15.73 10.62 3.77
C MET A 382 -16.26 10.49 5.19
N LEU A 383 -15.84 11.37 6.11
CA LEU A 383 -16.34 11.40 7.50
C LEU A 383 -17.83 11.77 7.59
N ARG A 384 -18.41 12.36 6.55
CA ARG A 384 -19.84 12.69 6.49
C ARG A 384 -20.70 11.52 6.00
N SER A 385 -20.09 10.42 5.58
CA SER A 385 -20.83 9.22 5.15
C SER A 385 -21.61 8.65 6.33
N PRO A 386 -22.96 8.43 6.21
CA PRO A 386 -23.77 7.83 7.26
C PRO A 386 -23.25 6.47 7.71
N LEU A 387 -22.68 5.70 6.78
CA LEU A 387 -22.11 4.38 7.04
C LEU A 387 -20.86 4.48 7.95
N ILE A 388 -19.96 5.43 7.71
CA ILE A 388 -18.78 5.64 8.54
C ILE A 388 -19.18 6.12 9.93
N ILE A 389 -20.15 7.04 10.03
CA ILE A 389 -20.70 7.51 11.32
C ILE A 389 -21.26 6.31 12.10
N MET A 390 -22.03 5.43 11.44
CA MET A 390 -22.56 4.22 12.06
C MET A 390 -21.45 3.28 12.57
N TYR A 391 -20.37 3.05 11.80
CA TYR A 391 -19.25 2.24 12.24
C TYR A 391 -18.51 2.85 13.43
N VAL A 392 -18.29 4.17 13.42
CA VAL A 392 -17.65 4.88 14.54
C VAL A 392 -18.50 4.75 15.80
N LEU A 393 -19.83 4.95 15.70
CA LEU A 393 -20.75 4.80 16.82
C LEU A 393 -20.83 3.35 17.31
N ALA A 394 -20.90 2.38 16.43
CA ALA A 394 -20.88 0.97 16.79
C ALA A 394 -19.57 0.58 17.50
N GLY A 395 -18.44 1.00 16.99
CA GLY A 395 -17.13 0.80 17.62
C GLY A 395 -17.04 1.46 18.98
N PHE A 396 -17.50 2.69 19.11
CA PHE A 396 -17.58 3.42 20.37
C PHE A 396 -18.45 2.70 21.42
N LEU A 397 -19.66 2.24 21.03
CA LEU A 397 -20.55 1.50 21.92
C LEU A 397 -19.92 0.18 22.36
N LEU A 398 -19.29 -0.54 21.44
CA LEU A 398 -18.61 -1.80 21.72
C LEU A 398 -17.45 -1.61 22.71
N VAL A 399 -16.58 -0.61 22.47
CA VAL A 399 -15.48 -0.23 23.38
C VAL A 399 -16.02 0.13 24.77
N THR A 400 -17.07 0.96 24.84
CA THR A 400 -17.67 1.39 26.11
C THR A 400 -18.31 0.22 26.86
N LEU A 401 -18.95 -0.71 26.15
CA LEU A 401 -19.53 -1.90 26.73
C LEU A 401 -18.47 -2.79 27.39
N PHE A 402 -17.37 -3.08 26.70
CA PHE A 402 -16.30 -3.90 27.24
C PHE A 402 -15.53 -3.18 28.35
N ALA A 403 -15.12 -1.93 28.13
CA ALA A 403 -14.32 -1.16 29.07
C ALA A 403 -15.07 -0.86 30.38
N GLY A 404 -16.35 -0.51 30.31
CA GLY A 404 -17.19 -0.18 31.46
C GLY A 404 -17.97 -1.36 32.03
N GLY A 405 -18.45 -2.26 31.19
CA GLY A 405 -19.33 -3.37 31.59
C GLY A 405 -18.65 -4.41 32.47
N TYR A 406 -17.42 -4.83 32.12
CA TYR A 406 -16.70 -5.83 32.89
C TYR A 406 -16.37 -5.38 34.33
N PRO A 407 -15.77 -4.18 34.57
CA PRO A 407 -15.55 -3.66 35.91
C PRO A 407 -16.86 -3.51 36.71
N ALA A 408 -17.91 -2.99 36.09
CA ALA A 408 -19.22 -2.83 36.71
C ALA A 408 -19.82 -4.18 37.19
N TRP A 409 -19.75 -5.20 36.32
CA TRP A 409 -20.21 -6.55 36.65
C TRP A 409 -19.38 -7.17 37.79
N MET A 410 -18.08 -7.03 37.80
CA MET A 410 -17.21 -7.58 38.82
C MET A 410 -17.45 -6.93 40.18
N VAL A 411 -17.56 -5.59 40.21
CA VAL A 411 -17.84 -4.83 41.44
C VAL A 411 -19.20 -5.19 42.03
N SER A 412 -20.20 -5.43 41.19
CA SER A 412 -21.54 -5.85 41.63
C SER A 412 -21.53 -7.21 42.35
N LYS A 413 -20.52 -8.04 42.19
CA LYS A 413 -20.35 -9.37 42.83
C LYS A 413 -19.64 -9.33 44.17
N PHE A 414 -19.07 -8.20 44.63
CA PHE A 414 -18.39 -8.13 45.92
C PHE A 414 -19.29 -8.53 47.08
N ASN A 415 -18.77 -9.35 47.98
CA ASN A 415 -19.49 -9.84 49.15
C ASN A 415 -19.65 -8.67 50.17
N THR A 416 -20.88 -8.40 50.60
CA THR A 416 -21.21 -7.22 51.40
C THR A 416 -20.51 -7.22 52.76
N ILE A 417 -20.42 -8.40 53.43
CA ILE A 417 -19.80 -8.55 54.73
C ILE A 417 -18.29 -8.30 54.69
N GLU A 418 -17.60 -8.90 53.74
CA GLU A 418 -16.15 -8.74 53.57
C GLU A 418 -15.78 -7.32 53.18
N THR A 419 -16.64 -6.67 52.36
CA THR A 419 -16.44 -5.32 51.86
C THR A 419 -16.56 -4.26 52.99
N VAL A 420 -17.50 -4.44 53.89
CA VAL A 420 -17.67 -3.57 55.07
C VAL A 420 -16.54 -3.79 56.08
N LYS A 421 -16.09 -5.03 56.30
CA LYS A 421 -14.95 -5.39 57.17
C LYS A 421 -13.58 -5.02 56.60
N GLY A 422 -13.50 -4.46 55.38
CA GLY A 422 -12.22 -4.10 54.74
C GLY A 422 -11.36 -5.30 54.29
N LYS A 423 -11.88 -6.53 54.40
CA LYS A 423 -11.22 -7.76 53.93
C LYS A 423 -11.73 -8.07 52.53
N LEU A 424 -11.05 -7.58 51.51
CA LEU A 424 -11.40 -7.89 50.13
C LEU A 424 -10.67 -9.17 49.64
N PRO A 425 -11.33 -10.06 48.89
CA PRO A 425 -10.68 -11.20 48.24
C PRO A 425 -9.81 -10.72 47.07
N VAL A 426 -8.59 -10.30 47.37
CA VAL A 426 -7.64 -9.70 46.41
C VAL A 426 -7.13 -10.74 45.40
N GLY A 427 -7.20 -12.05 45.68
CA GLY A 427 -6.55 -13.09 44.91
C GLY A 427 -7.08 -13.33 43.49
N ARG A 428 -8.43 -13.36 43.30
CA ARG A 428 -9.05 -13.67 41.98
C ARG A 428 -9.02 -12.50 41.01
N SER A 429 -9.12 -11.27 41.53
CA SER A 429 -9.03 -10.03 40.75
C SER A 429 -7.62 -9.78 40.20
N ASN A 430 -6.59 -10.15 40.93
CA ASN A 430 -5.21 -10.01 40.50
C ASN A 430 -4.89 -10.91 39.29
N LYS A 431 -5.46 -12.14 39.24
CA LYS A 431 -5.23 -13.05 38.10
C LYS A 431 -5.76 -12.48 36.79
N VAL A 432 -6.99 -11.96 36.75
CA VAL A 432 -7.58 -11.37 35.55
C VAL A 432 -6.81 -10.13 35.10
N ARG A 433 -6.50 -9.23 36.04
CA ARG A 433 -5.69 -8.05 35.74
C ARG A 433 -4.32 -8.41 35.17
N ASN A 434 -3.64 -9.38 35.76
CA ASN A 434 -2.32 -9.84 35.32
C ASN A 434 -2.42 -10.48 33.92
N SER A 435 -3.46 -11.29 33.64
CA SER A 435 -3.69 -11.86 32.30
C SER A 435 -3.94 -10.79 31.26
N LEU A 436 -4.77 -9.78 31.59
CA LEU A 436 -5.01 -8.65 30.68
C LEU A 436 -3.73 -7.85 30.39
N MET A 437 -2.88 -7.67 31.40
CA MET A 437 -1.56 -7.04 31.22
C MET A 437 -0.64 -7.89 30.33
N VAL A 438 -0.60 -9.19 30.52
CA VAL A 438 0.18 -10.09 29.64
C VAL A 438 -0.29 -9.96 28.21
N VAL A 439 -1.60 -10.04 27.93
CA VAL A 439 -2.15 -9.90 26.57
C VAL A 439 -1.78 -8.53 25.97
N GLN A 440 -1.92 -7.45 26.74
CA GLN A 440 -1.54 -6.10 26.30
C GLN A 440 -0.07 -6.00 25.91
N PHE A 441 0.85 -6.56 26.72
CA PHE A 441 2.28 -6.57 26.41
C PHE A 441 2.64 -7.55 25.30
N VAL A 442 1.89 -8.66 25.12
CA VAL A 442 2.02 -9.55 23.95
C VAL A 442 1.78 -8.75 22.66
N LEU A 443 0.66 -8.01 22.59
CA LEU A 443 0.32 -7.19 21.41
C LEU A 443 1.36 -6.09 21.15
N SER A 444 1.81 -5.40 22.20
CA SER A 444 2.85 -4.36 22.08
C SER A 444 4.18 -4.95 21.60
N SER A 445 4.62 -6.09 22.18
CA SER A 445 5.86 -6.76 21.77
C SER A 445 5.77 -7.29 20.35
N LEU A 446 4.62 -7.84 19.94
CA LEU A 446 4.37 -8.30 18.58
C LEU A 446 4.55 -7.13 17.58
N LEU A 447 3.97 -5.97 17.85
CA LEU A 447 4.13 -4.79 16.99
C LEU A 447 5.58 -4.31 16.91
N ILE A 448 6.34 -4.34 18.01
CA ILE A 448 7.77 -3.98 18.03
C ILE A 448 8.56 -4.94 17.12
N ILE A 449 8.38 -6.25 17.32
CA ILE A 449 9.10 -7.28 16.55
C ILE A 449 8.78 -7.15 15.07
N CYS A 450 7.49 -7.04 14.70
CA CYS A 450 7.06 -6.85 13.31
C CYS A 450 7.68 -5.58 12.70
N THR A 451 7.67 -4.46 13.44
CA THR A 451 8.31 -3.21 12.99
C THR A 451 9.77 -3.40 12.67
N MET A 452 10.53 -4.06 13.56
CA MET A 452 11.95 -4.29 13.37
C MET A 452 12.26 -5.16 12.13
N ILE A 453 11.48 -6.24 11.94
CA ILE A 453 11.67 -7.16 10.80
C ILE A 453 11.31 -6.45 9.48
N VAL A 454 10.18 -5.73 9.42
CA VAL A 454 9.78 -4.97 8.24
C VAL A 454 10.83 -3.90 7.90
N TRP A 455 11.30 -3.16 8.90
CA TRP A 455 12.34 -2.15 8.70
C TRP A 455 13.64 -2.77 8.15
N GLN A 456 14.08 -3.91 8.70
CA GLN A 456 15.28 -4.62 8.23
C GLN A 456 15.12 -5.10 6.78
N GLN A 457 13.96 -5.66 6.42
CA GLN A 457 13.70 -6.11 5.05
C GLN A 457 13.75 -4.94 4.06
N ILE A 458 13.12 -3.81 4.38
CA ILE A 458 13.13 -2.62 3.51
C ILE A 458 14.57 -2.08 3.37
N ASN A 459 15.30 -2.00 4.48
CA ASN A 459 16.68 -1.53 4.46
C ASN A 459 17.58 -2.46 3.63
N TYR A 460 17.36 -3.77 3.72
CA TYR A 460 18.04 -4.76 2.88
C TYR A 460 17.74 -4.54 1.39
N LEU A 461 16.46 -4.37 1.01
CA LEU A 461 16.07 -4.13 -0.39
C LEU A 461 16.66 -2.82 -0.95
N ARG A 462 16.67 -1.75 -0.15
CA ARG A 462 17.22 -0.45 -0.55
C ARG A 462 18.73 -0.46 -0.75
N ASN A 463 19.44 -1.20 0.09
CA ASN A 463 20.91 -1.23 0.08
C ASN A 463 21.53 -2.35 -0.77
N LYS A 464 20.70 -3.26 -1.30
CA LYS A 464 21.17 -4.33 -2.17
C LYS A 464 21.78 -3.74 -3.45
N PRO A 465 23.01 -4.17 -3.85
CA PRO A 465 23.58 -3.80 -5.13
C PRO A 465 22.67 -4.25 -6.27
N LEU A 466 22.23 -3.31 -7.09
CA LEU A 466 21.31 -3.59 -8.20
C LEU A 466 22.02 -3.96 -9.51
N GLY A 467 23.36 -3.82 -9.57
CA GLY A 467 24.17 -4.08 -10.76
C GLY A 467 24.26 -2.88 -11.71
N TYR A 468 23.73 -1.72 -11.29
CA TYR A 468 23.85 -0.44 -12.01
C TYR A 468 23.95 0.74 -11.02
N ASN A 469 24.37 1.91 -11.51
CA ASN A 469 24.48 3.12 -10.70
C ASN A 469 23.12 3.84 -10.58
N LYS A 470 22.46 3.71 -9.42
CA LYS A 470 21.17 4.36 -9.16
C LYS A 470 21.27 5.78 -8.62
N GLN A 471 22.42 6.16 -8.05
CA GLN A 471 22.54 7.42 -7.28
C GLN A 471 22.87 8.62 -8.16
N GLN A 472 23.55 8.41 -9.29
CA GLN A 472 24.09 9.46 -10.15
C GLN A 472 23.40 9.52 -11.51
N VAL A 473 22.32 8.78 -11.71
CA VAL A 473 21.60 8.76 -12.98
C VAL A 473 20.21 9.36 -12.80
N VAL A 474 19.94 10.38 -13.61
CA VAL A 474 18.63 11.03 -13.72
C VAL A 474 17.85 10.40 -14.86
N SER A 475 16.63 9.98 -14.61
CA SER A 475 15.63 9.55 -15.60
C SER A 475 14.71 10.72 -15.91
N LEU A 476 14.61 11.10 -17.18
CA LEU A 476 13.76 12.16 -17.69
C LEU A 476 12.78 11.58 -18.72
N PRO A 477 11.47 11.50 -18.40
CA PRO A 477 10.46 11.13 -19.41
C PRO A 477 10.36 12.20 -20.50
N ILE A 478 10.29 11.78 -21.76
CA ILE A 478 10.23 12.72 -22.91
C ILE A 478 8.82 13.30 -23.07
N GLY A 479 7.78 12.47 -22.85
CA GLY A 479 6.39 12.85 -23.10
C GLY A 479 6.04 12.92 -24.59
N GLY A 480 4.80 13.29 -24.91
CA GLY A 480 4.26 13.34 -26.29
C GLY A 480 4.43 14.67 -27.02
N THR A 481 5.14 15.64 -26.44
CA THR A 481 5.19 17.04 -26.97
C THR A 481 6.13 17.23 -28.15
N MET A 482 7.14 16.36 -28.28
CA MET A 482 8.19 16.40 -29.30
C MET A 482 8.53 14.98 -29.76
N ASP A 483 9.07 14.84 -30.97
CA ASP A 483 9.67 13.58 -31.41
C ASP A 483 10.81 13.16 -30.49
N SER A 484 10.83 11.88 -30.12
CA SER A 484 11.71 11.40 -29.06
C SER A 484 13.19 11.36 -29.44
N GLU A 485 13.50 11.04 -30.69
CA GLU A 485 14.88 11.05 -31.20
C GLU A 485 15.39 12.50 -31.31
N GLN A 486 14.54 13.40 -31.76
CA GLN A 486 14.86 14.82 -31.81
C GLN A 486 15.09 15.37 -30.41
N ALA A 487 14.23 15.05 -29.43
CA ALA A 487 14.38 15.47 -28.04
C ALA A 487 15.71 14.97 -27.42
N LEU A 488 16.04 13.68 -27.63
CA LEU A 488 17.29 13.09 -27.17
C LEU A 488 18.51 13.78 -27.79
N SER A 489 18.50 13.97 -29.10
CA SER A 489 19.60 14.60 -29.87
C SER A 489 19.84 16.05 -29.43
N LEU A 490 18.79 16.86 -29.35
CA LEU A 490 18.88 18.26 -28.93
C LEU A 490 19.35 18.39 -27.48
N LEU A 491 18.81 17.58 -26.57
CA LEU A 491 19.22 17.62 -25.16
C LEU A 491 20.68 17.18 -24.98
N ARG A 492 21.11 16.12 -25.69
CA ARG A 492 22.48 15.64 -25.69
C ARG A 492 23.45 16.75 -26.13
N ASN A 493 23.14 17.43 -27.25
CA ASN A 493 23.96 18.52 -27.76
C ASN A 493 24.01 19.71 -26.79
N ARG A 494 22.86 20.04 -26.18
CA ARG A 494 22.79 21.14 -25.21
C ARG A 494 23.59 20.87 -23.93
N LEU A 495 23.64 19.61 -23.50
CA LEU A 495 24.37 19.17 -22.30
C LEU A 495 25.83 18.79 -22.56
N ALA A 496 26.28 18.72 -23.81
CA ALA A 496 27.62 18.22 -24.18
C ALA A 496 28.79 19.01 -23.55
N HIS A 497 28.58 20.29 -23.26
CA HIS A 497 29.59 21.17 -22.69
C HIS A 497 29.39 21.48 -21.19
N GLU A 498 28.44 20.81 -20.56
CA GLU A 498 28.14 20.99 -19.13
C GLU A 498 29.07 20.07 -18.28
N PRO A 499 29.99 20.63 -17.50
CA PRO A 499 30.98 19.81 -16.78
C PRO A 499 30.38 18.83 -15.77
N ARG A 500 29.14 19.10 -15.32
CA ARG A 500 28.41 18.25 -14.37
C ARG A 500 27.78 17.03 -15.01
N ILE A 501 27.74 16.95 -16.34
CA ILE A 501 27.10 15.87 -17.09
C ILE A 501 28.17 14.95 -17.64
N LEU A 502 28.12 13.70 -17.27
CA LEU A 502 29.11 12.69 -17.67
C LEU A 502 28.71 11.93 -18.94
N SER A 503 27.43 11.65 -19.11
CA SER A 503 26.89 11.01 -20.31
C SER A 503 25.38 11.17 -20.41
N VAL A 504 24.85 11.04 -21.64
CA VAL A 504 23.41 11.12 -21.96
C VAL A 504 23.07 10.00 -22.93
N THR A 505 22.04 9.20 -22.60
CA THR A 505 21.57 8.09 -23.41
C THR A 505 20.04 8.03 -23.41
N GLY A 506 19.44 7.26 -24.33
CA GLY A 506 18.00 7.04 -24.43
C GLY A 506 17.63 5.59 -24.15
N THR A 507 16.40 5.38 -23.70
CA THR A 507 15.79 4.06 -23.50
C THR A 507 14.27 4.13 -23.62
N ASP A 508 13.62 3.02 -24.00
CA ASP A 508 12.17 2.93 -24.08
C ASP A 508 11.50 2.68 -22.71
N MET A 509 12.29 2.26 -21.73
CA MET A 509 11.80 1.83 -20.43
C MET A 509 12.46 2.58 -19.26
N ASN A 510 11.67 2.88 -18.23
CA ASN A 510 12.19 3.39 -16.98
C ASN A 510 12.61 2.26 -16.03
N ILE A 511 13.66 2.46 -15.23
CA ILE A 511 14.02 1.56 -14.15
C ILE A 511 13.43 2.09 -12.84
N GLY A 512 12.71 1.20 -12.13
CA GLY A 512 11.90 1.60 -10.99
C GLY A 512 10.65 2.37 -11.42
N ARG A 513 10.00 3.07 -10.50
CA ARG A 513 8.79 3.84 -10.78
C ARG A 513 9.10 5.32 -10.96
N GLY A 514 8.94 5.84 -12.18
CA GLY A 514 9.13 7.24 -12.50
C GLY A 514 8.15 8.19 -11.79
N ARG A 515 8.35 9.50 -11.93
CA ARG A 515 7.35 10.52 -11.52
C ARG A 515 6.12 10.53 -12.39
N ASP A 516 6.24 10.05 -13.62
CA ASP A 516 5.15 9.79 -14.57
C ASP A 516 4.33 8.53 -14.24
N GLY A 517 4.74 7.77 -13.21
CA GLY A 517 4.06 6.55 -12.77
C GLY A 517 4.45 5.28 -13.52
N SER A 518 5.23 5.39 -14.58
CA SER A 518 5.61 4.26 -15.44
C SER A 518 6.64 3.32 -14.82
N SER A 519 6.52 2.04 -15.10
CA SER A 519 7.45 0.99 -14.67
C SER A 519 7.31 -0.29 -15.51
N THR A 520 7.12 -0.19 -16.82
CA THR A 520 6.81 -1.35 -17.68
C THR A 520 8.04 -1.91 -18.39
N THR A 521 8.03 -3.22 -18.59
CA THR A 521 8.96 -3.95 -19.46
C THR A 521 8.16 -4.71 -20.50
N SER A 522 8.56 -4.61 -21.77
CA SER A 522 8.07 -5.49 -22.82
C SER A 522 8.70 -6.87 -22.70
N MET A 523 7.96 -7.92 -23.03
CA MET A 523 8.47 -9.29 -23.10
C MET A 523 8.20 -9.84 -24.50
N MET A 524 9.19 -10.45 -25.11
CA MET A 524 9.10 -11.07 -26.43
C MET A 524 9.55 -12.51 -26.36
N GLY A 525 8.85 -13.36 -27.11
CA GLY A 525 9.25 -14.74 -27.36
C GLY A 525 9.85 -14.88 -28.76
N PHE A 526 10.81 -15.77 -28.90
CA PHE A 526 11.37 -16.14 -30.19
C PHE A 526 11.88 -17.60 -30.19
N ASP A 527 11.95 -18.18 -31.35
CA ASP A 527 12.49 -19.53 -31.53
C ASP A 527 14.01 -19.51 -31.68
N TYR A 528 14.70 -20.29 -30.86
CA TYR A 528 16.14 -20.51 -30.93
C TYR A 528 16.42 -22.00 -30.92
N LYS A 529 16.97 -22.56 -32.02
CA LYS A 529 17.28 -24.00 -32.18
C LYS A 529 16.11 -24.91 -31.80
N ASN A 530 14.90 -24.58 -32.28
CA ASN A 530 13.64 -25.29 -32.00
C ASN A 530 13.20 -25.23 -30.51
N LYS A 531 13.64 -24.25 -29.75
CA LYS A 531 13.15 -23.95 -28.39
C LYS A 531 12.62 -22.56 -28.35
N GLY A 532 11.42 -22.37 -27.79
CA GLY A 532 10.91 -21.05 -27.51
C GLY A 532 11.66 -20.43 -26.34
N ILE A 533 12.18 -19.25 -26.55
CA ILE A 533 12.88 -18.45 -25.56
C ILE A 533 12.12 -17.16 -25.34
N SER A 534 11.80 -16.85 -24.08
CA SER A 534 11.23 -15.56 -23.68
C SER A 534 12.31 -14.70 -23.06
N THR A 535 12.35 -13.44 -23.47
CA THR A 535 13.26 -12.44 -22.91
C THR A 535 12.53 -11.12 -22.70
N HIS A 536 12.95 -10.40 -21.65
CA HIS A 536 12.58 -9.00 -21.58
C HIS A 536 13.36 -8.23 -22.63
N TRP A 537 12.68 -7.32 -23.25
CA TRP A 537 13.20 -6.49 -24.31
C TRP A 537 13.44 -5.08 -23.81
N LEU A 538 14.59 -4.52 -24.15
CA LEU A 538 14.98 -3.16 -23.79
C LEU A 538 15.60 -2.48 -25.00
N ARG A 539 14.93 -1.48 -25.53
CA ARG A 539 15.55 -0.58 -26.47
C ARG A 539 16.46 0.39 -25.72
N ILE A 540 17.69 0.48 -26.17
CA ILE A 540 18.69 1.43 -25.64
C ILE A 540 19.28 2.25 -26.78
N ASP A 541 19.86 3.39 -26.43
CA ASP A 541 20.74 4.15 -27.30
C ASP A 541 22.21 3.88 -26.93
N TYR A 542 23.10 4.33 -27.76
CA TYR A 542 24.55 4.25 -27.51
C TYR A 542 24.93 4.88 -26.14
N ASP A 543 26.05 4.39 -25.58
CA ASP A 543 26.54 4.80 -24.25
C ASP A 543 25.65 4.38 -23.06
N TYR A 544 24.65 3.51 -23.27
CA TYR A 544 23.76 3.06 -22.19
C TYR A 544 24.51 2.33 -21.07
N LEU A 545 25.37 1.35 -21.40
CA LEU A 545 26.16 0.61 -20.41
C LEU A 545 27.05 1.55 -19.61
N LYS A 546 27.70 2.52 -20.28
CA LYS A 546 28.54 3.53 -19.64
C LYS A 546 27.73 4.46 -18.72
N THR A 547 26.56 4.89 -19.17
CA THR A 547 25.68 5.79 -18.40
C THR A 547 25.16 5.09 -17.14
N MET A 548 24.75 3.83 -17.25
CA MET A 548 24.21 3.03 -16.16
C MET A 548 25.28 2.35 -15.29
N ASP A 549 26.55 2.36 -15.72
CA ASP A 549 27.65 1.67 -15.06
C ASP A 549 27.45 0.13 -15.04
N ILE A 550 26.94 -0.41 -16.13
CA ILE A 550 26.69 -1.86 -16.29
C ILE A 550 27.96 -2.51 -16.83
N GLN A 551 28.41 -3.57 -16.18
CA GLN A 551 29.64 -4.28 -16.55
C GLN A 551 29.41 -5.19 -17.78
N LEU A 552 30.22 -5.01 -18.81
CA LEU A 552 30.34 -5.94 -19.93
C LEU A 552 31.25 -7.10 -19.52
N LEU A 553 30.82 -8.34 -19.68
CA LEU A 553 31.56 -9.55 -19.31
C LEU A 553 32.35 -10.13 -20.47
N SER A 554 31.73 -10.12 -21.68
CA SER A 554 32.36 -10.63 -22.89
C SER A 554 31.83 -9.93 -24.12
N GLY A 555 32.58 -9.94 -25.21
CA GLY A 555 32.20 -9.26 -26.45
C GLY A 555 32.45 -7.77 -26.43
N ARG A 556 31.59 -6.97 -27.07
CA ARG A 556 31.69 -5.51 -27.17
C ARG A 556 30.34 -4.82 -27.00
N ASP A 557 30.38 -3.57 -26.58
CA ASP A 557 29.19 -2.68 -26.54
C ASP A 557 28.85 -2.16 -27.96
N PHE A 558 27.67 -1.57 -28.09
CA PHE A 558 27.26 -0.83 -29.30
C PHE A 558 28.12 0.40 -29.54
N SER A 559 28.43 0.66 -30.79
CA SER A 559 29.21 1.84 -31.17
C SER A 559 28.69 2.46 -32.47
N ARG A 560 28.60 3.79 -32.49
CA ARG A 560 28.24 4.54 -33.70
C ARG A 560 29.20 4.36 -34.87
N SER A 561 30.41 3.87 -34.60
CA SER A 561 31.39 3.59 -35.62
C SER A 561 31.14 2.28 -36.41
N TYR A 562 30.24 1.44 -35.93
CA TYR A 562 29.86 0.20 -36.60
C TYR A 562 28.44 0.32 -37.19
N GLY A 563 28.32 0.47 -38.50
CA GLY A 563 27.02 0.63 -39.18
C GLY A 563 26.06 -0.57 -39.07
N MET A 564 26.56 -1.74 -38.64
CA MET A 564 25.77 -2.98 -38.49
C MET A 564 25.26 -3.23 -37.07
N ASP A 565 25.49 -2.34 -36.13
CA ASP A 565 25.11 -2.52 -34.71
C ASP A 565 23.59 -2.56 -34.50
N THR A 566 22.81 -2.01 -35.45
CA THR A 566 21.34 -2.15 -35.48
C THR A 566 20.86 -3.58 -35.75
N ALA A 567 21.73 -4.45 -36.29
CA ALA A 567 21.49 -5.90 -36.43
C ALA A 567 22.11 -6.74 -35.31
N GLY A 568 22.50 -6.09 -34.19
CA GLY A 568 23.09 -6.72 -33.03
C GLY A 568 22.27 -6.61 -31.76
N VAL A 569 22.57 -7.48 -30.80
CA VAL A 569 21.97 -7.46 -29.45
C VAL A 569 23.03 -7.61 -28.38
N LEU A 570 22.77 -7.01 -27.21
CA LEU A 570 23.45 -7.35 -25.96
C LEU A 570 22.48 -8.17 -25.11
N ILE A 571 22.99 -9.20 -24.45
CA ILE A 571 22.21 -10.06 -23.57
C ILE A 571 22.80 -10.06 -22.17
N ASN A 572 21.98 -10.31 -21.14
CA ASN A 572 22.49 -10.50 -19.78
C ASN A 572 22.92 -11.96 -19.53
N GLU A 573 23.63 -12.24 -18.41
CA GLU A 573 24.07 -13.59 -18.06
C GLU A 573 22.92 -14.59 -17.96
N THR A 574 21.77 -14.15 -17.44
CA THR A 574 20.58 -15.01 -17.32
C THR A 574 20.05 -15.42 -18.69
N MET A 575 20.05 -14.52 -19.68
CA MET A 575 19.68 -14.81 -21.05
C MET A 575 20.74 -15.72 -21.72
N ALA A 576 22.03 -15.46 -21.50
CA ALA A 576 23.11 -16.29 -22.00
C ALA A 576 23.00 -17.75 -21.51
N ARG A 577 22.71 -17.95 -20.22
CA ARG A 577 22.42 -19.28 -19.65
C ARG A 577 21.19 -19.94 -20.29
N GLN A 578 20.19 -19.17 -20.66
CA GLN A 578 18.97 -19.69 -21.29
C GLN A 578 19.21 -20.20 -22.71
N LEU A 579 20.07 -19.52 -23.45
CA LEU A 579 20.50 -20.02 -24.80
C LEU A 579 21.19 -21.37 -24.72
N GLY A 580 21.85 -21.71 -23.60
CA GLY A 580 22.52 -22.99 -23.38
C GLY A 580 23.82 -23.13 -24.14
N GLU A 581 24.35 -22.04 -24.71
CA GLU A 581 25.62 -22.03 -25.45
C GLU A 581 26.81 -21.86 -24.52
N LYS A 582 27.93 -22.54 -24.82
CA LYS A 582 29.18 -22.33 -24.09
C LYS A 582 29.75 -20.93 -24.32
N ASP A 583 29.65 -20.46 -25.55
CA ASP A 583 29.97 -19.07 -25.94
C ASP A 583 28.79 -18.53 -26.73
N PRO A 584 27.99 -17.62 -26.13
CA PRO A 584 26.82 -17.06 -26.80
C PRO A 584 27.19 -15.97 -27.83
N LEU A 585 28.45 -15.50 -27.87
CA LEU A 585 28.88 -14.47 -28.81
C LEU A 585 28.73 -14.96 -30.24
N GLY A 586 28.16 -14.11 -31.10
CA GLY A 586 27.93 -14.48 -32.50
C GLY A 586 26.71 -15.34 -32.77
N SER A 587 26.00 -15.84 -31.74
CA SER A 587 24.72 -16.53 -31.91
C SER A 587 23.71 -15.62 -32.59
N MET A 588 22.89 -16.21 -33.50
CA MET A 588 21.87 -15.47 -34.25
C MET A 588 20.50 -15.72 -33.62
N LEU A 589 19.82 -14.65 -33.23
CA LEU A 589 18.49 -14.65 -32.62
C LEU A 589 17.48 -14.14 -33.65
N ALA A 590 16.45 -14.93 -33.95
CA ALA A 590 15.41 -14.54 -34.90
C ALA A 590 14.30 -13.80 -34.17
N LEU A 591 14.30 -12.47 -34.26
CA LEU A 591 13.33 -11.57 -33.60
C LEU A 591 12.59 -10.77 -34.67
N ASP A 592 11.26 -10.81 -34.68
CA ASP A 592 10.39 -10.15 -35.68
C ASP A 592 10.85 -10.36 -37.12
N GLY A 593 11.20 -11.61 -37.46
CA GLY A 593 11.69 -11.97 -38.80
C GLY A 593 13.10 -11.43 -39.13
N THR A 594 13.74 -10.73 -38.18
CA THR A 594 15.11 -10.19 -38.33
C THR A 594 16.10 -11.06 -37.57
N GLN A 595 17.21 -11.44 -38.25
CA GLN A 595 18.30 -12.11 -37.57
C GLN A 595 19.21 -11.12 -36.87
N LEU A 596 19.33 -11.24 -35.55
CA LEU A 596 20.13 -10.35 -34.72
C LEU A 596 21.30 -11.11 -34.10
N LYS A 597 22.52 -10.59 -34.26
CA LYS A 597 23.75 -11.21 -33.77
C LYS A 597 24.04 -10.78 -32.32
N VAL A 598 24.33 -11.73 -31.45
CA VAL A 598 24.80 -11.43 -30.06
C VAL A 598 26.21 -10.82 -30.15
N LEU A 599 26.33 -9.55 -29.79
CA LEU A 599 27.55 -8.75 -29.79
C LEU A 599 28.31 -8.81 -28.47
N GLY A 600 27.59 -8.92 -27.36
CA GLY A 600 28.20 -8.93 -26.03
C GLY A 600 27.25 -9.48 -24.97
N VAL A 601 27.86 -9.89 -23.87
CA VAL A 601 27.16 -10.36 -22.67
C VAL A 601 27.46 -9.40 -21.52
N VAL A 602 26.43 -8.87 -20.91
CA VAL A 602 26.53 -7.99 -19.73
C VAL A 602 26.22 -8.75 -18.47
N LYS A 603 26.79 -8.28 -17.37
CA LYS A 603 26.49 -8.78 -16.04
C LYS A 603 25.02 -8.60 -15.71
N ASP A 604 24.42 -9.55 -14.99
CA ASP A 604 23.06 -9.45 -14.52
C ASP A 604 22.83 -8.22 -13.66
N PHE A 605 21.77 -7.49 -13.92
CA PHE A 605 21.34 -6.33 -13.12
C PHE A 605 19.83 -6.33 -12.91
N HIS A 606 19.38 -5.72 -11.81
CA HIS A 606 17.98 -5.72 -11.39
C HIS A 606 17.17 -4.60 -12.08
N PHE A 607 16.70 -4.85 -13.27
CA PHE A 607 15.80 -3.93 -13.98
C PHE A 607 14.33 -4.06 -13.54
N LYS A 608 13.98 -5.10 -12.80
CA LYS A 608 12.68 -5.33 -12.15
C LYS A 608 12.76 -5.20 -10.64
N SER A 609 11.58 -5.17 -9.99
CA SER A 609 11.46 -5.20 -8.53
C SER A 609 12.14 -6.45 -7.92
N LEU A 610 12.79 -6.28 -6.77
CA LEU A 610 13.41 -7.35 -5.99
C LEU A 610 12.42 -8.36 -5.37
N HIS A 611 11.12 -8.21 -5.62
CA HIS A 611 10.14 -9.25 -5.34
C HIS A 611 10.27 -10.44 -6.29
N ARG A 612 10.87 -10.22 -7.47
CA ARG A 612 11.04 -11.23 -8.52
C ARG A 612 12.52 -11.59 -8.69
N GLU A 613 12.74 -12.78 -9.24
CA GLU A 613 14.07 -13.23 -9.66
C GLU A 613 14.60 -12.40 -10.83
N LEU A 614 15.91 -12.46 -11.04
CA LEU A 614 16.55 -11.92 -12.24
C LEU A 614 15.98 -12.60 -13.48
N ALA A 615 15.59 -11.80 -14.46
CA ALA A 615 14.97 -12.28 -15.68
C ALA A 615 15.93 -12.17 -16.89
N PRO A 616 15.73 -12.99 -17.93
CA PRO A 616 16.44 -12.82 -19.20
C PRO A 616 16.19 -11.45 -19.78
N LEU A 617 17.23 -10.78 -20.26
CA LEU A 617 17.18 -9.46 -20.85
C LEU A 617 17.95 -9.43 -22.17
N THR A 618 17.32 -8.88 -23.20
CA THR A 618 17.92 -8.59 -24.50
C THR A 618 17.83 -7.10 -24.77
N MET A 619 18.96 -6.46 -25.02
CA MET A 619 19.06 -5.04 -25.30
C MET A 619 19.39 -4.80 -26.79
N VAL A 620 18.74 -3.81 -27.40
CA VAL A 620 18.90 -3.50 -28.83
C VAL A 620 18.99 -2.00 -29.07
N VAL A 621 19.66 -1.64 -30.15
CA VAL A 621 19.63 -0.31 -30.75
C VAL A 621 18.78 -0.35 -32.00
N ARG A 622 17.60 0.26 -31.98
CA ARG A 622 16.64 0.30 -33.08
C ARG A 622 16.24 1.75 -33.40
N PRO A 623 16.75 2.37 -34.44
CA PRO A 623 16.45 3.78 -34.75
C PRO A 623 14.96 4.06 -35.01
N ASN A 624 14.21 3.08 -35.53
CA ASN A 624 12.79 3.23 -35.84
C ASN A 624 11.86 3.05 -34.63
N TRP A 625 12.37 2.66 -33.48
CA TRP A 625 11.58 2.54 -32.26
C TRP A 625 11.79 3.76 -31.39
N PRO A 626 10.72 4.42 -30.89
CA PRO A 626 10.86 5.61 -30.08
C PRO A 626 11.50 5.31 -28.72
N VAL A 627 12.39 6.18 -28.24
CA VAL A 627 12.80 6.20 -26.83
C VAL A 627 11.75 6.95 -26.03
N SER A 628 11.49 6.50 -24.82
CA SER A 628 10.52 7.16 -23.93
C SER A 628 11.18 7.94 -22.80
N TYR A 629 12.45 7.62 -22.51
CA TYR A 629 13.22 8.20 -21.40
C TYR A 629 14.62 8.58 -21.85
N ILE A 630 15.10 9.70 -21.31
CA ILE A 630 16.52 10.11 -21.40
C ILE A 630 17.16 9.87 -20.05
N PHE A 631 18.23 9.05 -20.03
CA PHE A 631 19.05 8.82 -18.85
C PHE A 631 20.30 9.68 -18.91
N ILE A 632 20.56 10.41 -17.82
CA ILE A 632 21.64 11.39 -17.74
C ILE A 632 22.48 11.08 -16.53
N ARG A 633 23.76 10.69 -16.73
CA ARG A 633 24.71 10.49 -15.63
C ARG A 633 25.33 11.82 -15.25
N VAL A 634 25.31 12.12 -13.96
CA VAL A 634 25.82 13.37 -13.40
C VAL A 634 26.99 13.12 -12.46
N GLN A 635 27.79 14.17 -12.20
CA GLN A 635 28.84 14.12 -11.16
C GLN A 635 28.22 14.03 -9.76
N PRO A 636 28.89 13.35 -8.79
CA PRO A 636 28.34 13.07 -7.45
C PRO A 636 28.30 14.29 -6.52
N ASP A 637 29.06 15.35 -6.82
CA ASP A 637 29.36 16.46 -5.90
C ASP A 637 28.26 17.47 -5.90
N ASN A 638 27.25 17.63 -6.25
CA ASN A 638 26.14 18.58 -6.14
C ASN A 638 24.93 18.16 -7.00
N LEU A 639 24.30 17.09 -6.62
CA LEU A 639 23.15 16.52 -7.33
C LEU A 639 21.99 17.53 -7.55
N PRO A 640 21.62 18.39 -6.58
CA PRO A 640 20.60 19.42 -6.81
C PRO A 640 20.97 20.42 -7.91
N ALA A 641 22.22 20.87 -7.97
CA ALA A 641 22.65 21.78 -9.02
C ALA A 641 22.66 21.10 -10.40
N SER A 642 23.03 19.82 -10.47
CA SER A 642 22.94 19.03 -11.70
C SER A 642 21.49 18.91 -12.19
N MET A 643 20.54 18.71 -11.29
CA MET A 643 19.11 18.68 -11.62
C MET A 643 18.59 20.02 -12.18
N GLU A 644 19.03 21.16 -11.63
CA GLU A 644 18.65 22.49 -12.15
C GLU A 644 19.26 22.77 -13.54
N VAL A 645 20.51 22.31 -13.79
CA VAL A 645 21.11 22.38 -15.14
C VAL A 645 20.27 21.58 -16.15
N ILE A 646 19.91 20.35 -15.81
CA ILE A 646 19.07 19.49 -16.68
C ILE A 646 17.70 20.15 -16.91
N LYS A 647 17.07 20.68 -15.87
CA LYS A 647 15.77 21.34 -15.95
C LYS A 647 15.81 22.57 -16.87
N LYS A 648 16.85 23.38 -16.76
CA LYS A 648 17.03 24.55 -17.64
C LYS A 648 17.22 24.12 -19.10
N ALA A 649 18.12 23.17 -19.34
CA ALA A 649 18.36 22.62 -20.68
C ALA A 649 17.08 22.01 -21.28
N TRP A 650 16.31 21.26 -20.49
CA TRP A 650 15.05 20.66 -20.94
C TRP A 650 14.01 21.71 -21.33
N LYS A 651 13.87 22.78 -20.52
CA LYS A 651 12.96 23.88 -20.85
C LYS A 651 13.34 24.64 -22.12
N GLU A 652 14.64 24.73 -22.44
CA GLU A 652 15.12 25.32 -23.69
C GLU A 652 14.83 24.41 -24.90
N VAL A 653 14.98 23.08 -24.72
CA VAL A 653 14.75 22.07 -25.79
C VAL A 653 13.26 21.82 -26.00
N ASN A 654 12.50 21.68 -24.94
CA ASN A 654 11.07 21.35 -24.97
C ASN A 654 10.26 22.22 -23.97
N PRO A 655 9.97 23.49 -24.35
CA PRO A 655 9.29 24.44 -23.45
C PRO A 655 7.89 24.01 -23.02
N LYS A 656 7.20 23.18 -23.81
CA LYS A 656 5.83 22.71 -23.58
C LYS A 656 5.76 21.48 -22.67
N ALA A 657 6.86 20.76 -22.51
CA ALA A 657 6.89 19.54 -21.71
C ALA A 657 6.96 19.83 -20.21
N THR A 658 6.21 19.07 -19.41
CA THR A 658 6.35 19.07 -17.95
C THR A 658 7.68 18.41 -17.58
N PHE A 659 8.44 19.02 -16.67
CA PHE A 659 9.68 18.47 -16.18
C PHE A 659 9.44 17.42 -15.07
N LEU A 660 9.43 16.15 -15.43
CA LEU A 660 9.17 15.01 -14.53
C LEU A 660 10.44 14.19 -14.21
N ALA A 661 11.62 14.80 -14.37
CA ALA A 661 12.89 14.12 -14.09
C ALA A 661 13.01 13.70 -12.62
N SER A 662 13.65 12.57 -12.38
CA SER A 662 13.96 12.05 -11.05
C SER A 662 15.22 11.19 -11.07
N PHE A 663 15.92 11.09 -9.94
CA PHE A 663 17.00 10.14 -9.81
C PHE A 663 16.49 8.69 -9.77
N LEU A 664 17.31 7.74 -10.23
CA LEU A 664 16.91 6.32 -10.25
C LEU A 664 16.80 5.72 -8.83
N ASP A 665 17.50 6.27 -7.84
CA ASP A 665 17.30 5.89 -6.44
C ASP A 665 15.91 6.30 -5.92
N GLU A 666 15.42 7.51 -6.31
CA GLU A 666 14.04 7.92 -6.02
C GLU A 666 13.02 7.01 -6.72
N ASN A 667 13.30 6.57 -7.97
CA ASN A 667 12.45 5.64 -8.71
C ASN A 667 12.39 4.27 -8.01
N THR A 668 13.54 3.79 -7.53
CA THR A 668 13.64 2.56 -6.73
C THR A 668 12.85 2.69 -5.43
N ASP A 669 13.01 3.80 -4.70
CA ASP A 669 12.26 4.07 -3.48
C ASP A 669 10.75 4.15 -3.71
N ARG A 670 10.31 4.72 -4.82
CA ARG A 670 8.89 4.73 -5.21
C ARG A 670 8.34 3.34 -5.49
N THR A 671 9.16 2.42 -5.99
CA THR A 671 8.78 1.02 -6.19
C THR A 671 8.45 0.33 -4.86
N TYR A 672 9.22 0.64 -3.78
CA TYR A 672 9.01 0.07 -2.43
C TYR A 672 8.18 0.97 -1.51
N LYS A 673 7.40 1.88 -2.07
CA LYS A 673 6.59 2.84 -1.30
C LYS A 673 5.52 2.16 -0.44
N LYS A 674 4.98 1.02 -0.91
CA LYS A 674 3.99 0.23 -0.15
C LYS A 674 4.60 -0.35 1.13
N GLU A 675 5.77 -0.98 1.01
CA GLU A 675 6.49 -1.59 2.13
C GLU A 675 6.97 -0.53 3.11
N THR A 676 7.42 0.62 2.60
CA THR A 676 7.78 1.77 3.44
C THR A 676 6.58 2.29 4.25
N ARG A 677 5.41 2.40 3.63
CA ARG A 677 4.16 2.75 4.33
C ARG A 677 3.79 1.72 5.39
N LEU A 678 3.91 0.43 5.06
CA LEU A 678 3.67 -0.65 6.01
C LEU A 678 4.59 -0.51 7.24
N SER A 679 5.89 -0.26 7.03
CA SER A 679 6.84 0.00 8.11
C SER A 679 6.44 1.20 8.97
N GLN A 680 6.04 2.30 8.36
CA GLN A 680 5.60 3.51 9.09
C GLN A 680 4.35 3.24 9.95
N ILE A 681 3.41 2.44 9.45
CA ILE A 681 2.20 2.06 10.17
C ILE A 681 2.53 1.15 11.35
N PHE A 682 3.34 0.12 11.16
CA PHE A 682 3.80 -0.74 12.25
C PHE A 682 4.56 0.07 13.30
N MET A 683 5.46 0.97 12.87
CA MET A 683 6.23 1.84 13.77
C MET A 683 5.29 2.74 14.59
N SER A 684 4.36 3.45 13.95
CA SER A 684 3.41 4.33 14.64
C SER A 684 2.49 3.53 15.56
N GLY A 685 2.00 2.38 15.12
CA GLY A 685 1.22 1.45 15.93
C GLY A 685 1.97 0.93 17.16
N ALA A 686 3.23 0.54 16.99
CA ALA A 686 4.09 0.10 18.09
C ALA A 686 4.34 1.20 19.11
N VAL A 687 4.66 2.41 18.65
CA VAL A 687 4.87 3.59 19.53
C VAL A 687 3.60 3.89 20.32
N LEU A 688 2.44 3.93 19.67
CA LEU A 688 1.16 4.18 20.35
C LEU A 688 0.80 3.05 21.32
N ALA A 689 0.99 1.79 20.94
CA ALA A 689 0.75 0.64 21.81
C ALA A 689 1.63 0.70 23.07
N ILE A 690 2.91 1.04 22.92
CA ILE A 690 3.84 1.20 24.04
C ILE A 690 3.40 2.36 24.94
N LEU A 691 3.11 3.54 24.38
CA LEU A 691 2.69 4.71 25.15
C LEU A 691 1.44 4.41 25.98
N ILE A 692 0.40 3.81 25.36
CA ILE A 692 -0.83 3.46 26.07
C ILE A 692 -0.55 2.38 27.14
N SER A 693 0.29 1.38 26.83
CA SER A 693 0.69 0.33 27.80
C SER A 693 1.44 0.92 28.99
N CYS A 694 2.36 1.86 28.76
CA CYS A 694 3.08 2.56 29.81
C CYS A 694 2.16 3.40 30.69
N MET A 695 1.17 4.10 30.10
CA MET A 695 0.16 4.85 30.88
C MET A 695 -0.61 3.93 31.83
N GLY A 696 -0.97 2.72 31.38
CA GLY A 696 -1.63 1.71 32.22
C GLY A 696 -0.75 1.18 33.31
N LEU A 697 0.47 0.80 32.96
CA LEU A 697 1.45 0.30 33.93
C LEU A 697 1.78 1.33 34.99
N PHE A 698 1.96 2.61 34.60
CA PHE A 698 2.19 3.73 35.48
C PHE A 698 1.07 3.89 36.51
N ALA A 699 -0.17 3.83 36.06
CA ALA A 699 -1.31 4.06 36.93
C ALA A 699 -1.57 2.85 37.88
N ILE A 700 -1.32 1.62 37.40
CA ILE A 700 -1.41 0.42 38.26
C ILE A 700 -0.28 0.40 39.29
N ALA A 701 0.94 0.80 38.90
CA ALA A 701 2.07 0.92 39.80
C ALA A 701 1.79 1.95 40.92
N LEU A 702 1.22 3.09 40.55
CA LEU A 702 0.83 4.12 41.52
C LEU A 702 -0.15 3.55 42.55
N LEU A 703 -1.16 2.80 42.13
CA LEU A 703 -2.13 2.15 43.03
C LEU A 703 -1.51 1.08 43.92
N ALA A 704 -0.63 0.24 43.34
CA ALA A 704 0.11 -0.76 44.11
C ALA A 704 1.00 -0.14 45.19
N ILE A 705 1.62 1.00 44.88
CA ILE A 705 2.41 1.78 45.84
C ILE A 705 1.51 2.33 46.97
N ILE A 706 0.36 2.92 46.64
CA ILE A 706 -0.61 3.44 47.62
C ILE A 706 -1.07 2.31 48.56
N GLN A 707 -1.36 1.12 48.05
CA GLN A 707 -1.76 -0.02 48.84
C GLN A 707 -0.65 -0.56 49.77
N ARG A 708 0.63 -0.46 49.35
CA ARG A 708 1.80 -0.93 50.10
C ARG A 708 2.52 0.18 50.88
N THR A 709 1.91 1.39 51.00
CA THR A 709 2.56 2.55 51.61
C THR A 709 3.05 2.27 53.04
N LYS A 710 2.25 1.58 53.87
CA LYS A 710 2.66 1.17 55.27
C LYS A 710 3.84 0.17 55.23
N GLU A 711 3.81 -0.81 54.36
CA GLU A 711 4.89 -1.80 54.18
C GLU A 711 6.19 -1.12 53.76
N ILE A 712 6.12 -0.21 52.76
CA ILE A 712 7.25 0.57 52.27
C ILE A 712 7.80 1.47 53.41
N GLY A 713 6.91 2.11 54.19
CA GLY A 713 7.30 2.93 55.33
C GLY A 713 8.06 2.16 56.42
N ILE A 714 7.54 0.98 56.80
CA ILE A 714 8.19 0.09 57.78
C ILE A 714 9.58 -0.34 57.29
N ARG A 715 9.67 -0.81 56.05
CA ARG A 715 10.96 -1.25 55.47
C ARG A 715 11.99 -0.12 55.37
N LYS A 716 11.53 1.11 55.07
CA LYS A 716 12.40 2.27 55.04
C LYS A 716 12.94 2.67 56.42
N VAL A 717 12.11 2.57 57.48
CA VAL A 717 12.54 2.75 58.88
C VAL A 717 13.55 1.69 59.29
N LEU A 718 13.43 0.45 58.71
CA LEU A 718 14.35 -0.67 58.92
C LEU A 718 15.63 -0.58 58.04
N GLY A 719 15.82 0.51 57.32
CA GLY A 719 17.04 0.79 56.55
C GLY A 719 17.03 0.31 55.09
N ALA A 720 15.86 -0.03 54.54
CA ALA A 720 15.81 -0.44 53.12
C ALA A 720 16.19 0.72 52.18
N SER A 721 17.11 0.44 51.22
CA SER A 721 17.56 1.38 50.19
C SER A 721 16.50 1.62 49.11
N VAL A 722 16.57 2.77 48.42
CA VAL A 722 15.67 3.08 47.31
C VAL A 722 15.69 1.99 46.20
N PRO A 723 16.85 1.46 45.75
CA PRO A 723 16.89 0.36 44.77
C PRO A 723 16.15 -0.91 45.21
N GLN A 724 16.23 -1.28 46.50
CA GLN A 724 15.52 -2.43 47.06
C GLN A 724 14.00 -2.27 46.98
N ILE A 725 13.48 -1.07 47.26
CA ILE A 725 12.05 -0.76 47.18
C ILE A 725 11.59 -0.78 45.70
N VAL A 726 12.40 -0.19 44.80
CA VAL A 726 12.14 -0.21 43.36
C VAL A 726 12.10 -1.66 42.85
N GLY A 727 13.10 -2.48 43.21
CA GLY A 727 13.14 -3.91 42.81
C GLY A 727 11.94 -4.71 43.30
N LEU A 728 11.50 -4.47 44.55
CA LEU A 728 10.34 -5.15 45.12
C LEU A 728 9.03 -4.85 44.36
N VAL A 729 8.82 -3.57 43.99
CA VAL A 729 7.60 -3.17 43.29
C VAL A 729 7.66 -3.60 41.81
N SER A 730 8.84 -3.55 41.18
CA SER A 730 8.97 -3.78 39.74
C SER A 730 9.02 -5.28 39.38
N LYS A 731 9.51 -6.17 40.26
CA LYS A 731 9.73 -7.58 39.97
C LYS A 731 8.49 -8.30 39.40
N ASP A 732 7.34 -8.14 40.06
CA ASP A 732 6.10 -8.80 39.66
C ASP A 732 5.62 -8.35 38.25
N PHE A 733 5.77 -7.08 37.94
CA PHE A 733 5.37 -6.52 36.62
C PHE A 733 6.33 -6.88 35.50
N LEU A 734 7.65 -6.85 35.80
CA LEU A 734 8.66 -7.23 34.81
C LEU A 734 8.54 -8.71 34.43
N LEU A 735 8.18 -9.59 35.38
CA LEU A 735 7.91 -11.00 35.10
C LEU A 735 6.74 -11.16 34.10
N LEU A 736 5.66 -10.38 34.25
CA LEU A 736 4.52 -10.40 33.32
C LEU A 736 4.91 -9.94 31.93
N VAL A 737 5.78 -8.92 31.82
CA VAL A 737 6.32 -8.45 30.53
C VAL A 737 7.20 -9.53 29.91
N LEU A 738 8.02 -10.22 30.68
CA LEU A 738 8.87 -11.31 30.18
C LEU A 738 8.03 -12.48 29.65
N VAL A 739 6.99 -12.89 30.37
CA VAL A 739 6.02 -13.92 29.92
C VAL A 739 5.36 -13.47 28.59
N ALA A 740 5.00 -12.19 28.50
CA ALA A 740 4.39 -11.65 27.28
C ALA A 740 5.35 -11.71 26.08
N ILE A 741 6.64 -11.41 26.26
CA ILE A 741 7.66 -11.49 25.21
C ILE A 741 7.82 -12.95 24.73
N VAL A 742 7.87 -13.91 25.65
CA VAL A 742 7.99 -15.34 25.32
C VAL A 742 6.80 -15.80 24.47
N ILE A 743 5.58 -15.33 24.79
CA ILE A 743 4.37 -15.66 23.99
C ILE A 743 4.36 -14.93 22.65
N ALA A 744 4.78 -13.66 22.61
CA ALA A 744 4.78 -12.85 21.39
C ALA A 744 5.77 -13.35 20.32
N THR A 745 6.91 -13.89 20.76
CA THR A 745 8.01 -14.32 19.88
C THR A 745 7.59 -15.37 18.83
N PRO A 746 6.98 -16.52 19.16
CA PRO A 746 6.58 -17.50 18.14
C PRO A 746 5.49 -16.97 17.22
N ILE A 747 4.57 -16.15 17.74
CA ILE A 747 3.49 -15.56 16.93
C ILE A 747 4.09 -14.59 15.90
N ALA A 748 4.97 -13.69 16.35
CA ALA A 748 5.65 -12.73 15.48
C ALA A 748 6.51 -13.44 14.43
N TRP A 749 7.25 -14.49 14.83
CA TRP A 749 8.04 -15.28 13.90
C TRP A 749 7.19 -15.90 12.80
N TYR A 750 6.07 -16.53 13.15
CA TYR A 750 5.17 -17.17 12.17
C TYR A 750 4.58 -16.15 11.18
N VAL A 751 4.05 -15.05 11.71
CA VAL A 751 3.44 -13.99 10.86
C VAL A 751 4.48 -13.37 9.92
N MET A 752 5.67 -13.06 10.44
CA MET A 752 6.71 -12.39 9.65
C MET A 752 7.43 -13.35 8.70
N HIS A 753 7.55 -14.64 9.07
CA HIS A 753 8.08 -15.66 8.17
C HIS A 753 7.21 -15.79 6.91
N ASN A 754 5.89 -15.89 7.08
CA ASN A 754 4.94 -15.98 5.96
C ASN A 754 4.95 -14.69 5.10
N TRP A 755 5.03 -13.52 5.74
CA TRP A 755 5.14 -12.26 5.00
C TRP A 755 6.43 -12.18 4.17
N LEU A 756 7.56 -12.60 4.70
CA LEU A 756 8.84 -12.62 3.99
C LEU A 756 8.85 -13.57 2.79
N GLN A 757 8.00 -14.60 2.75
CA GLN A 757 7.87 -15.49 1.58
C GLN A 757 7.37 -14.78 0.32
N SER A 758 6.72 -13.62 0.44
CA SER A 758 6.32 -12.81 -0.72
C SER A 758 7.49 -12.12 -1.43
N PHE A 759 8.72 -12.20 -0.87
CA PHE A 759 9.93 -11.63 -1.44
C PHE A 759 10.84 -12.74 -1.95
N TYR A 760 11.33 -12.63 -3.19
CA TYR A 760 12.39 -13.51 -3.66
C TYR A 760 13.70 -13.22 -2.91
N TYR A 761 14.07 -11.93 -2.78
CA TYR A 761 15.20 -11.48 -1.98
C TYR A 761 14.72 -11.07 -0.59
N ARG A 762 14.98 -11.94 0.39
CA ARG A 762 14.52 -11.78 1.77
C ARG A 762 15.64 -11.95 2.79
N ILE A 763 15.49 -11.27 3.94
CA ILE A 763 16.37 -11.46 5.08
C ILE A 763 16.06 -12.77 5.81
N HIS A 764 17.05 -13.29 6.53
CA HIS A 764 16.82 -14.31 7.54
C HIS A 764 16.45 -13.64 8.87
N ILE A 765 15.38 -14.10 9.52
CA ILE A 765 14.98 -13.57 10.82
C ILE A 765 15.99 -14.05 11.86
N ALA A 766 16.83 -13.15 12.34
CA ALA A 766 17.86 -13.46 13.32
C ALA A 766 17.27 -13.43 14.74
N TRP A 767 17.72 -14.31 15.61
CA TRP A 767 17.27 -14.43 17.01
C TRP A 767 17.42 -13.15 17.83
N TRP A 768 18.47 -12.36 17.56
CA TRP A 768 18.74 -11.11 18.28
C TRP A 768 17.64 -10.04 18.11
N VAL A 769 16.83 -10.12 17.06
CA VAL A 769 15.67 -9.21 16.84
C VAL A 769 14.66 -9.38 17.97
N PHE A 770 14.38 -10.63 18.35
CA PHE A 770 13.48 -10.94 19.45
C PHE A 770 14.06 -10.52 20.81
N ALA A 771 15.36 -10.77 21.00
CA ALA A 771 16.07 -10.36 22.21
C ALA A 771 16.08 -8.85 22.38
N LEU A 772 16.38 -8.10 21.31
CA LEU A 772 16.40 -6.63 21.33
C LEU A 772 15.00 -6.04 21.54
N ALA A 773 13.97 -6.56 20.86
CA ALA A 773 12.59 -6.14 21.06
C ALA A 773 12.14 -6.38 22.51
N GLY A 774 12.50 -7.54 23.07
CA GLY A 774 12.25 -7.88 24.47
C GLY A 774 12.99 -6.94 25.44
N LEU A 775 14.24 -6.64 25.17
CA LEU A 775 15.02 -5.69 25.97
C LEU A 775 14.40 -4.29 25.95
N ILE A 776 14.00 -3.80 24.77
CA ILE A 776 13.31 -2.50 24.63
C ILE A 776 12.03 -2.48 25.48
N ALA A 777 11.19 -3.49 25.38
CA ALA A 777 9.95 -3.58 26.14
C ALA A 777 10.20 -3.61 27.68
N LEU A 778 11.20 -4.41 28.14
CA LEU A 778 11.60 -4.48 29.54
C LEU A 778 12.16 -3.16 30.06
N VAL A 779 13.04 -2.52 29.30
CA VAL A 779 13.64 -1.21 29.69
C VAL A 779 12.57 -0.14 29.82
N ILE A 780 11.66 -0.04 28.87
CA ILE A 780 10.57 0.93 28.90
C ILE A 780 9.65 0.67 30.09
N ALA A 781 9.28 -0.60 30.34
CA ALA A 781 8.48 -0.97 31.51
C ALA A 781 9.21 -0.64 32.83
N PHE A 782 10.51 -0.96 32.91
CA PHE A 782 11.33 -0.66 34.09
C PHE A 782 11.44 0.84 34.36
N ILE A 783 11.70 1.67 33.34
CA ILE A 783 11.73 3.14 33.46
C ILE A 783 10.38 3.67 33.98
N THR A 784 9.27 3.20 33.40
CA THR A 784 7.91 3.60 33.79
C THR A 784 7.62 3.29 35.24
N LEU A 785 7.99 2.09 35.72
CA LEU A 785 7.81 1.65 37.11
C LEU A 785 8.74 2.40 38.07
N SER A 786 10.01 2.59 37.67
CA SER A 786 11.03 3.21 38.52
C SER A 786 10.68 4.65 38.85
N LEU A 787 10.14 5.43 37.88
CA LEU A 787 9.71 6.81 38.09
C LEU A 787 8.72 6.95 39.26
N GLN A 788 7.79 6.00 39.40
CA GLN A 788 6.81 6.02 40.48
C GLN A 788 7.37 5.48 41.81
N SER A 789 8.15 4.40 41.74
CA SER A 789 8.72 3.76 42.93
C SER A 789 9.74 4.63 43.62
N VAL A 790 10.56 5.37 42.86
CA VAL A 790 11.50 6.36 43.42
C VAL A 790 10.75 7.49 44.11
N LYS A 791 9.70 8.07 43.49
CA LYS A 791 8.86 9.09 44.15
C LYS A 791 8.25 8.60 45.47
N ALA A 792 7.84 7.36 45.52
CA ALA A 792 7.29 6.74 46.74
C ALA A 792 8.36 6.50 47.80
N ALA A 793 9.54 6.00 47.41
CA ALA A 793 10.67 5.75 48.31
C ALA A 793 11.25 7.05 48.90
N LEU A 794 11.13 8.19 48.21
CA LEU A 794 11.59 9.50 48.70
C LEU A 794 10.62 10.21 49.65
N LYS A 795 9.37 9.74 49.78
CA LYS A 795 8.42 10.30 50.74
C LYS A 795 8.87 10.07 52.19
N ASN A 796 8.53 11.04 53.05
CA ASN A 796 8.89 10.96 54.49
C ASN A 796 8.15 9.77 55.13
N PRO A 797 8.86 8.83 55.78
CA PRO A 797 8.25 7.64 56.38
C PRO A 797 7.26 7.98 57.56
N VAL A 798 7.48 9.10 58.22
CA VAL A 798 6.62 9.53 59.33
C VAL A 798 5.20 9.89 58.82
N THR A 799 5.12 10.56 57.68
CA THR A 799 3.81 10.86 57.05
C THR A 799 3.10 9.63 56.51
N SER A 800 3.87 8.60 56.09
CA SER A 800 3.37 7.30 55.58
C SER A 800 2.79 6.40 56.69
N LEU A 801 3.27 6.54 57.92
CA LEU A 801 2.79 5.78 59.05
C LEU A 801 1.62 6.46 59.81
N ARG A 802 1.49 7.81 59.69
CA ARG A 802 0.43 8.65 60.35
C ARG A 802 -0.86 8.76 59.54
N SER A 803 -0.92 8.30 58.29
CA SER A 803 -2.15 8.36 57.47
C SER A 803 -3.11 7.24 57.90
N GLU A 804 -4.08 7.57 58.74
CA GLU A 804 -5.32 6.80 58.96
C GLU A 804 -6.31 7.03 57.80
#